data_9ac7c02b1aef1fc6458c143ef4c08413
#
_entry.id   9ac7c02b1aef1fc6458c143ef4c08413
#
_cell.length_a   1.000
_cell.length_b   1.000
_cell.length_c   1.000
_cell.angle_alpha   90.00
_cell.angle_beta   90.00
_cell.angle_gamma   90.00
#
_symmetry.space_group_name_H-M   'P 1'
#
loop_
_entity.id
_entity.type
_entity.pdbx_description
1 polymer ?
#
loop_
_entity_poly.entity_id
_entity_poly.type
_entity_poly.pdbx_seq_one_letter_code
_entity_poly.pdbx_strand_id
1 'polypeptide(L)'
;MYQRPRSFTDFLPWMEYIEDSQCFVLEDGSSLGAFLELTPIGTEAREGNFLTNLRDCIQATLTDSIPEHDSAPWVIQFFVQNEHDLSFLENRLANYGSPAALKSEYHEFYLNECRNHLATITSPGGLFKDSAVTGTRWRGQFRRVRVVIYRRSAKTEKQKSSLVDAEVVLNDTMSRVIASLEVAGLVCRRGTGEDFYRWLLSWFNPNPTSTQCESPQEFIKLASYTAPEEASYGHDFAESLLLSCPQSDADQGVWWFDKFPHAFISIQNFRNIPEIGILTAEKTFGNHTYALFDRLPEHTILCLTVTIKSQSVVRTHVARIKRAAVGDSADAALTREDADAVDRQIARGNKLFPASMGLFVRGNDLIKLRKNMTEVNALLLSNGFQPISGEQDLLPLDSYIRNLPMAHDPALDKLRRRSRYVFSKHLANVAPIYGRSRGTGHSGILFFNRGAEPLDFDPLHPQDRKKNAHMLILGPTGAGKSAMLVYLLQQMVARHRPRVFIIEAGGSFTLLGEHFKAHGLSVNQITLNPDANVSLPPFSDAIEALDADTTQLDSEQGDGEPSSRDRLGEMEIVARVMITGGDAREDSKVSRADRLLIRSSIIKAAEQVRNEGREQVLISDVVKAFAVSAQDINLPAPRQLRAQEMADAMALFTSGIANHFFNREGSPWPDVDVTILEMGLLAREGYEDQLTVAYLSMMSHINDLVEKMQHSDRPTLVVTDEGHLITTHPLLANYVVKITKMWRKLGAWFWIATQNLADFPDASKRMLNMMEWWLCLVMPKEEIDQIARFRELTSAQRTLLLSAKKEPGKYVEGVVLSDNLETLFRNVPPSLSLALAMTEKHEKAQRRKVMDELGCSEVEAAYKVAKEISRVRKQEQTS
;
A
#
# COMPACT_ATOMS: atom_id res chain seq x y z
N MET A 1 36.89 15.48 -50.07
CA MET A 1 36.09 16.19 -49.05
C MET A 1 35.98 15.30 -47.83
N TYR A 2 36.33 15.83 -46.66
CA TYR A 2 36.11 15.11 -45.37
C TYR A 2 34.61 14.96 -45.16
N GLN A 3 34.12 13.74 -44.99
CA GLN A 3 32.76 13.47 -44.55
C GLN A 3 32.84 13.13 -43.07
N ARG A 4 32.14 13.92 -42.21
CA ARG A 4 32.00 13.66 -40.80
C ARG A 4 31.37 12.24 -40.63
N PRO A 5 31.99 11.34 -39.85
CA PRO A 5 31.35 10.08 -39.51
C PRO A 5 30.02 10.37 -38.80
N ARG A 6 29.00 9.54 -39.03
CA ARG A 6 27.75 9.69 -38.33
C ARG A 6 27.93 9.48 -36.82
N SER A 7 27.43 10.42 -36.06
CA SER A 7 27.34 10.31 -34.58
C SER A 7 26.13 9.42 -34.22
N PHE A 8 26.13 8.86 -32.99
CA PHE A 8 24.96 8.16 -32.46
C PHE A 8 23.74 9.08 -32.39
N THR A 9 23.95 10.38 -32.09
CA THR A 9 22.89 11.41 -32.06
C THR A 9 22.17 11.53 -33.39
N ASP A 10 22.86 11.33 -34.54
CA ASP A 10 22.24 11.38 -35.86
C ASP A 10 21.16 10.30 -36.11
N PHE A 11 21.05 9.32 -35.20
CA PHE A 11 20.03 8.28 -35.21
C PHE A 11 18.91 8.54 -34.22
N LEU A 12 19.03 9.53 -33.34
CA LEU A 12 18.05 9.87 -32.32
C LEU A 12 17.04 10.88 -32.85
N PRO A 13 15.74 10.67 -32.62
CA PRO A 13 14.72 11.48 -33.28
C PRO A 13 14.39 12.79 -32.53
N TRP A 14 14.85 12.99 -31.31
CA TRP A 14 14.42 14.10 -30.45
C TRP A 14 15.26 15.35 -30.69
N MET A 15 14.68 16.37 -31.28
CA MET A 15 15.36 17.67 -31.47
C MET A 15 15.11 18.61 -30.30
N GLU A 16 13.84 18.86 -29.98
CA GLU A 16 13.41 19.88 -29.04
C GLU A 16 12.16 19.44 -28.30
N TYR A 17 11.99 19.91 -27.07
CA TYR A 17 10.76 19.74 -26.30
C TYR A 17 10.05 21.09 -26.17
N ILE A 18 8.77 21.13 -26.46
CA ILE A 18 7.91 22.31 -26.36
C ILE A 18 7.11 22.19 -25.07
N GLU A 19 7.35 23.06 -24.08
CA GLU A 19 6.71 22.99 -22.78
C GLU A 19 5.21 23.27 -22.82
N ASP A 20 4.79 24.29 -23.56
CA ASP A 20 3.38 24.71 -23.65
C ASP A 20 2.46 23.58 -24.16
N SER A 21 2.91 22.85 -25.16
CA SER A 21 2.16 21.74 -25.76
C SER A 21 2.57 20.36 -25.22
N GLN A 22 3.60 20.31 -24.37
CA GLN A 22 4.15 19.09 -23.78
C GLN A 22 4.46 18.02 -24.84
N CYS A 23 5.13 18.40 -25.91
CA CYS A 23 5.49 17.50 -26.99
C CYS A 23 6.93 17.68 -27.47
N PHE A 24 7.46 16.62 -28.12
CA PHE A 24 8.77 16.60 -28.74
C PHE A 24 8.64 16.86 -30.22
N VAL A 25 9.47 17.73 -30.75
CA VAL A 25 9.72 17.90 -32.18
C VAL A 25 10.76 16.87 -32.60
N LEU A 26 10.47 16.12 -33.68
CA LEU A 26 11.38 15.08 -34.16
C LEU A 26 12.34 15.66 -35.25
N GLU A 27 13.33 14.84 -35.60
CA GLU A 27 14.45 15.18 -36.49
C GLU A 27 14.08 15.79 -37.84
N ASP A 28 12.83 15.64 -38.25
CA ASP A 28 12.33 16.20 -39.49
C ASP A 28 11.69 17.60 -39.33
N GLY A 29 11.68 18.15 -38.14
CA GLY A 29 11.16 19.47 -37.78
C GLY A 29 9.64 19.63 -37.99
N SER A 30 8.91 18.52 -38.20
CA SER A 30 7.47 18.55 -38.49
C SER A 30 6.69 17.40 -37.86
N SER A 31 7.35 16.36 -37.47
CA SER A 31 6.78 15.21 -36.76
C SER A 31 6.80 15.50 -35.27
N LEU A 32 5.73 15.10 -34.56
CA LEU A 32 5.57 15.35 -33.16
C LEU A 32 5.29 14.08 -32.39
N GLY A 33 5.77 14.04 -31.14
CA GLY A 33 5.53 12.96 -30.22
C GLY A 33 5.39 13.40 -28.77
N ALA A 34 4.72 12.59 -27.97
CA ALA A 34 4.54 12.82 -26.54
C ALA A 34 4.56 11.49 -25.78
N PHE A 35 4.72 11.54 -24.48
CA PHE A 35 4.67 10.33 -23.67
C PHE A 35 3.86 10.50 -22.39
N LEU A 36 3.44 9.35 -21.85
CA LEU A 36 2.71 9.21 -20.60
C LEU A 36 3.48 8.27 -19.68
N GLU A 37 3.42 8.52 -18.39
CA GLU A 37 3.68 7.51 -17.36
C GLU A 37 2.36 6.88 -16.91
N LEU A 38 2.33 5.56 -16.85
CA LEU A 38 1.17 4.78 -16.40
C LEU A 38 1.46 4.09 -15.08
N THR A 39 0.49 4.13 -14.16
CA THR A 39 0.46 3.21 -13.03
C THR A 39 -0.28 1.95 -13.44
N PRO A 40 0.38 0.78 -13.45
CA PRO A 40 -0.28 -0.48 -13.77
C PRO A 40 -1.43 -0.77 -12.82
N ILE A 41 -2.48 -1.43 -13.33
CA ILE A 41 -3.61 -1.84 -12.49
C ILE A 41 -3.28 -3.12 -11.74
N GLY A 42 -3.64 -3.18 -10.46
CA GLY A 42 -3.48 -4.39 -9.65
C GLY A 42 -4.38 -5.52 -10.13
N THR A 43 -3.76 -6.66 -10.45
CA THR A 43 -4.44 -7.84 -11.01
C THR A 43 -4.44 -9.03 -10.07
N GLU A 44 -3.92 -8.86 -8.84
CA GLU A 44 -3.83 -9.93 -7.86
C GLU A 44 -5.23 -10.43 -7.48
N ALA A 45 -5.41 -11.75 -7.61
CA ALA A 45 -6.66 -12.47 -7.29
C ALA A 45 -7.92 -11.91 -7.98
N ARG A 46 -7.79 -11.14 -9.07
CA ARG A 46 -8.94 -10.66 -9.83
C ARG A 46 -9.56 -11.78 -10.67
N GLU A 47 -10.88 -11.77 -10.78
CA GLU A 47 -11.62 -12.75 -11.58
C GLU A 47 -11.33 -12.59 -13.09
N GLY A 48 -11.49 -13.69 -13.83
CA GLY A 48 -11.29 -13.68 -15.29
C GLY A 48 -12.16 -12.67 -16.03
N ASN A 49 -13.35 -12.39 -15.53
CA ASN A 49 -14.26 -11.36 -16.09
C ASN A 49 -13.67 -9.96 -15.94
N PHE A 50 -13.08 -9.63 -14.79
CA PHE A 50 -12.41 -8.35 -14.59
C PHE A 50 -11.24 -8.17 -15.59
N LEU A 51 -10.38 -9.18 -15.69
CA LEU A 51 -9.26 -9.15 -16.63
C LEU A 51 -9.72 -9.05 -18.08
N THR A 52 -10.82 -9.72 -18.42
CA THR A 52 -11.42 -9.64 -19.76
C THR A 52 -11.95 -8.25 -20.05
N ASN A 53 -12.68 -7.64 -19.13
CA ASN A 53 -13.20 -6.28 -19.27
C ASN A 53 -12.07 -5.26 -19.42
N LEU A 54 -11.03 -5.38 -18.57
CA LEU A 54 -9.84 -4.53 -18.67
C LEU A 54 -9.16 -4.64 -20.03
N ARG A 55 -8.95 -5.88 -20.52
CA ARG A 55 -8.41 -6.12 -21.85
C ARG A 55 -9.26 -5.47 -22.94
N ASP A 56 -10.58 -5.59 -22.85
CA ASP A 56 -11.50 -5.04 -23.86
C ASP A 56 -11.46 -3.50 -23.87
N CYS A 57 -11.32 -2.85 -22.71
CA CYS A 57 -11.07 -1.41 -22.62
C CYS A 57 -9.76 -1.02 -23.30
N ILE A 58 -8.67 -1.76 -23.06
CA ILE A 58 -7.38 -1.47 -23.70
C ILE A 58 -7.43 -1.73 -25.21
N GLN A 59 -8.14 -2.78 -25.62
CA GLN A 59 -8.38 -3.01 -27.04
C GLN A 59 -9.12 -1.84 -27.67
N ALA A 60 -10.17 -1.32 -27.03
CA ALA A 60 -10.91 -0.14 -27.48
C ALA A 60 -10.01 1.11 -27.56
N THR A 61 -9.12 1.31 -26.58
CA THR A 61 -8.13 2.40 -26.64
C THR A 61 -7.29 2.33 -27.91
N LEU A 62 -6.77 1.16 -28.25
CA LEU A 62 -5.95 0.95 -29.44
C LEU A 62 -6.76 1.08 -30.73
N THR A 63 -8.05 0.73 -30.74
CA THR A 63 -8.87 0.68 -31.96
C THR A 63 -9.65 1.95 -32.23
N ASP A 64 -10.04 2.69 -31.20
CA ASP A 64 -11.05 3.74 -31.34
C ASP A 64 -10.55 5.12 -30.90
N SER A 65 -9.59 5.18 -29.92
CA SER A 65 -9.06 6.45 -29.43
C SER A 65 -8.01 7.08 -30.34
N ILE A 66 -7.33 6.25 -31.17
CA ILE A 66 -6.27 6.70 -32.05
C ILE A 66 -6.78 6.63 -33.49
N PRO A 67 -6.80 7.74 -34.28
CA PRO A 67 -7.34 7.75 -35.64
C PRO A 67 -6.42 6.96 -36.58
N GLU A 68 -7.05 6.16 -37.48
CA GLU A 68 -6.35 5.44 -38.52
C GLU A 68 -5.92 6.41 -39.63
N HIS A 69 -4.70 6.26 -40.15
CA HIS A 69 -4.18 7.05 -41.25
C HIS A 69 -3.25 6.20 -42.16
N ASP A 70 -3.37 6.35 -43.46
CA ASP A 70 -2.68 5.49 -44.41
C ASP A 70 -1.24 5.93 -44.70
N SER A 71 -1.03 7.20 -44.96
CA SER A 71 0.27 7.76 -45.36
C SER A 71 1.16 8.14 -44.19
N ALA A 72 0.56 8.52 -43.05
CA ALA A 72 1.24 8.91 -41.83
C ALA A 72 0.57 8.25 -40.62
N PRO A 73 0.71 6.93 -40.45
CA PRO A 73 0.07 6.23 -39.33
C PRO A 73 0.63 6.65 -38.00
N TRP A 74 -0.25 6.67 -36.99
CA TRP A 74 0.17 6.84 -35.59
C TRP A 74 0.95 5.62 -35.13
N VAL A 75 1.91 5.88 -34.25
CA VAL A 75 2.69 4.86 -33.56
C VAL A 75 2.49 5.02 -32.06
N ILE A 76 2.18 3.91 -31.39
CA ILE A 76 2.17 3.81 -29.96
C ILE A 76 3.24 2.82 -29.52
N GLN A 77 4.05 3.21 -28.54
CA GLN A 77 5.09 2.35 -27.97
C GLN A 77 4.89 2.25 -26.47
N PHE A 78 4.96 1.03 -25.96
CA PHE A 78 4.95 0.76 -24.53
C PHE A 78 6.36 0.36 -24.10
N PHE A 79 6.86 1.01 -23.06
CA PHE A 79 8.14 0.68 -22.43
C PHE A 79 7.93 0.29 -20.98
N VAL A 80 8.59 -0.79 -20.56
CA VAL A 80 8.57 -1.24 -19.18
C VAL A 80 9.98 -1.51 -18.69
N GLN A 81 10.28 -1.00 -17.52
CA GLN A 81 11.53 -1.30 -16.81
C GLN A 81 11.31 -1.32 -15.31
N ASN A 82 12.14 -2.07 -14.60
CA ASN A 82 12.23 -2.04 -13.15
C ASN A 82 13.38 -1.11 -12.76
N GLU A 83 13.08 -0.08 -11.98
CA GLU A 83 14.06 0.84 -11.40
C GLU A 83 14.28 0.48 -9.94
N HIS A 84 15.54 0.40 -9.51
CA HIS A 84 15.90 0.10 -8.11
C HIS A 84 16.18 1.36 -7.30
N ASP A 85 16.02 2.53 -7.89
CA ASP A 85 16.08 3.81 -7.18
C ASP A 85 14.70 4.14 -6.60
N LEU A 86 14.63 4.23 -5.27
CA LEU A 86 13.44 4.61 -4.52
C LEU A 86 13.59 6.00 -3.85
N SER A 87 14.49 6.85 -4.32
CA SER A 87 14.71 8.20 -3.77
C SER A 87 13.46 9.10 -3.85
N PHE A 88 12.62 8.89 -4.87
CA PHE A 88 11.32 9.57 -4.95
C PHE A 88 10.41 9.25 -3.76
N LEU A 89 10.47 8.01 -3.25
CA LEU A 89 9.72 7.60 -2.07
C LEU A 89 10.25 8.27 -0.80
N GLU A 90 11.59 8.37 -0.66
CA GLU A 90 12.20 9.09 0.46
C GLU A 90 11.74 10.54 0.52
N ASN A 91 11.76 11.23 -0.62
CA ASN A 91 11.28 12.61 -0.73
C ASN A 91 9.78 12.73 -0.40
N ARG A 92 8.96 11.78 -0.86
CA ARG A 92 7.53 11.74 -0.54
C ARG A 92 7.30 11.50 0.95
N LEU A 93 8.00 10.55 1.56
CA LEU A 93 7.93 10.27 2.99
C LEU A 93 8.39 11.45 3.86
N ALA A 94 9.40 12.20 3.42
CA ALA A 94 9.92 13.37 4.12
C ALA A 94 8.92 14.54 4.17
N ASN A 95 8.03 14.63 3.17
CA ASN A 95 7.07 15.72 3.05
C ASN A 95 5.63 15.32 3.40
N TYR A 96 5.39 14.03 3.71
CA TYR A 96 4.06 13.53 4.04
C TYR A 96 3.83 13.45 5.53
N GLY A 97 2.84 14.20 6.03
CA GLY A 97 2.42 14.14 7.42
C GLY A 97 1.80 15.43 7.93
N SER A 98 1.37 15.42 9.18
CA SER A 98 0.87 16.62 9.84
C SER A 98 2.01 17.61 10.12
N PRO A 99 1.75 18.94 10.11
CA PRO A 99 2.79 19.93 10.39
C PRO A 99 3.50 19.74 11.74
N ALA A 100 2.78 19.20 12.73
CA ALA A 100 3.34 18.91 14.05
C ALA A 100 4.26 17.68 14.04
N ALA A 101 3.92 16.68 13.22
CA ALA A 101 4.74 15.49 13.07
C ALA A 101 6.04 15.79 12.28
N LEU A 102 5.94 16.50 11.16
CA LEU A 102 7.09 16.84 10.31
C LEU A 102 8.18 17.66 11.04
N LYS A 103 7.81 18.39 12.09
CA LYS A 103 8.74 19.16 12.93
C LYS A 103 9.27 18.38 14.13
N SER A 104 8.86 17.14 14.34
CA SER A 104 9.23 16.35 15.49
C SER A 104 10.58 15.65 15.30
N GLU A 105 11.35 15.51 16.37
CA GLU A 105 12.60 14.74 16.40
C GLU A 105 12.36 13.29 16.00
N TYR A 106 11.23 12.72 16.42
CA TYR A 106 10.87 11.35 16.08
C TYR A 106 10.65 11.15 14.57
N HIS A 107 10.06 12.13 13.87
CA HIS A 107 9.89 12.05 12.42
C HIS A 107 11.25 11.97 11.70
N GLU A 108 12.20 12.83 12.07
CA GLU A 108 13.53 12.84 11.47
C GLU A 108 14.27 11.52 11.73
N PHE A 109 14.23 11.04 12.99
CA PHE A 109 14.78 9.74 13.35
C PHE A 109 14.17 8.62 12.48
N TYR A 110 12.84 8.53 12.42
CA TYR A 110 12.14 7.48 11.68
C TYR A 110 12.42 7.57 10.17
N LEU A 111 12.53 8.78 9.61
CA LEU A 111 12.88 8.99 8.22
C LEU A 111 14.29 8.45 7.91
N ASN A 112 15.26 8.64 8.81
CA ASN A 112 16.59 8.09 8.66
C ASN A 112 16.59 6.56 8.72
N GLU A 113 15.79 5.95 9.59
CA GLU A 113 15.59 4.48 9.62
C GLU A 113 14.96 3.97 8.32
N CYS A 114 13.97 4.69 7.76
CA CYS A 114 13.40 4.36 6.46
C CYS A 114 14.44 4.43 5.34
N ARG A 115 15.27 5.50 5.28
CA ARG A 115 16.35 5.63 4.29
C ARG A 115 17.32 4.47 4.35
N ASN A 116 17.79 4.11 5.53
CA ASN A 116 18.69 2.99 5.74
C ASN A 116 18.05 1.66 5.30
N HIS A 117 16.77 1.48 5.59
CA HIS A 117 16.03 0.30 5.17
C HIS A 117 15.85 0.24 3.66
N LEU A 118 15.43 1.33 3.01
CA LEU A 118 15.28 1.45 1.56
C LEU A 118 16.61 1.18 0.86
N ALA A 119 17.70 1.78 1.31
CA ALA A 119 19.04 1.53 0.77
C ALA A 119 19.44 0.05 0.90
N THR A 120 19.05 -0.61 2.01
CA THR A 120 19.34 -2.04 2.20
C THR A 120 18.54 -2.92 1.25
N ILE A 121 17.24 -2.67 1.07
CA ILE A 121 16.38 -3.50 0.21
C ILE A 121 16.63 -3.29 -1.29
N THR A 122 17.12 -2.11 -1.70
CA THR A 122 17.41 -1.80 -3.10
C THR A 122 18.81 -2.23 -3.54
N SER A 123 19.68 -2.60 -2.58
CA SER A 123 21.05 -3.00 -2.88
C SER A 123 21.12 -4.21 -3.82
N PRO A 124 22.19 -4.36 -4.61
CA PRO A 124 22.37 -5.51 -5.47
C PRO A 124 22.26 -6.84 -4.71
N GLY A 125 21.51 -7.81 -5.25
CA GLY A 125 21.22 -9.07 -4.60
C GLY A 125 19.96 -9.10 -3.73
N GLY A 126 19.36 -7.92 -3.43
CA GLY A 126 18.12 -7.82 -2.64
C GLY A 126 18.26 -8.22 -1.18
N LEU A 127 17.17 -8.21 -0.43
CA LEU A 127 17.20 -8.46 1.01
C LEU A 127 17.26 -9.95 1.37
N PHE A 128 16.55 -10.80 0.64
CA PHE A 128 16.47 -12.25 0.86
C PHE A 128 16.04 -12.98 -0.42
N LYS A 129 16.24 -14.29 -0.43
CA LYS A 129 15.62 -15.17 -1.43
C LYS A 129 14.23 -15.59 -0.92
N ASP A 130 13.20 -15.26 -1.69
CA ASP A 130 11.82 -15.68 -1.41
C ASP A 130 11.60 -17.10 -1.95
N SER A 131 11.67 -18.10 -1.08
CA SER A 131 11.46 -19.50 -1.46
C SER A 131 9.99 -19.91 -1.38
N ALA A 132 9.17 -19.19 -0.63
CA ALA A 132 7.78 -19.57 -0.37
C ALA A 132 6.82 -19.16 -1.50
N VAL A 133 7.09 -18.06 -2.20
CA VAL A 133 6.16 -17.51 -3.20
C VAL A 133 6.83 -17.35 -4.57
N THR A 134 7.81 -16.46 -4.70
CA THR A 134 8.32 -16.09 -6.03
C THR A 134 9.45 -16.98 -6.54
N GLY A 135 10.17 -17.65 -5.64
CA GLY A 135 11.37 -18.42 -5.97
C GLY A 135 12.56 -17.57 -6.43
N THR A 136 12.48 -16.23 -6.29
CA THR A 136 13.49 -15.26 -6.71
C THR A 136 14.09 -14.51 -5.53
N ARG A 137 15.14 -13.72 -5.78
CA ARG A 137 15.61 -12.74 -4.80
C ARG A 137 14.62 -11.58 -4.75
N TRP A 138 14.22 -11.20 -3.54
CA TRP A 138 13.34 -10.07 -3.28
C TRP A 138 14.18 -8.80 -3.11
N ARG A 139 14.06 -7.89 -4.07
CA ARG A 139 14.80 -6.64 -4.11
C ARG A 139 13.87 -5.47 -4.36
N GLY A 140 14.01 -4.41 -3.57
CA GLY A 140 13.24 -3.18 -3.72
C GLY A 140 13.36 -2.61 -5.13
N GLN A 141 12.22 -2.33 -5.74
CA GLN A 141 12.12 -1.82 -7.10
C GLN A 141 10.84 -1.03 -7.32
N PHE A 142 10.82 -0.28 -8.42
CA PHE A 142 9.62 0.39 -8.91
C PHE A 142 9.49 0.15 -10.41
N ARG A 143 8.41 -0.51 -10.83
CA ARG A 143 8.16 -0.78 -12.24
C ARG A 143 7.62 0.47 -12.91
N ARG A 144 8.38 1.05 -13.83
CA ARG A 144 7.94 2.15 -14.67
C ARG A 144 7.31 1.62 -15.95
N VAL A 145 6.12 2.12 -16.24
CA VAL A 145 5.45 1.89 -17.52
C VAL A 145 5.29 3.23 -18.21
N ARG A 146 5.88 3.36 -19.39
CA ARG A 146 5.81 4.57 -20.19
C ARG A 146 5.17 4.26 -21.54
N VAL A 147 4.29 5.13 -21.98
CA VAL A 147 3.63 5.02 -23.28
C VAL A 147 4.00 6.22 -24.11
N VAL A 148 4.56 5.98 -25.26
CA VAL A 148 4.97 7.00 -26.21
C VAL A 148 4.01 6.98 -27.39
N ILE A 149 3.48 8.14 -27.77
CA ILE A 149 2.54 8.28 -28.91
C ILE A 149 3.09 9.37 -29.83
N TYR A 150 3.22 9.06 -31.09
CA TYR A 150 3.74 10.02 -32.06
C TYR A 150 3.23 9.73 -33.48
N ARG A 151 3.37 10.71 -34.31
CA ARG A 151 3.05 10.61 -35.74
C ARG A 151 4.15 11.27 -36.55
N ARG A 152 4.65 10.53 -37.58
CA ARG A 152 5.58 11.08 -38.53
C ARG A 152 4.82 11.74 -39.66
N SER A 153 5.12 12.99 -39.97
CA SER A 153 4.47 13.75 -41.06
C SER A 153 4.79 13.17 -42.40
N ALA A 154 3.77 13.01 -43.24
CA ALA A 154 3.97 12.62 -44.63
C ALA A 154 4.64 13.74 -45.45
N LYS A 155 5.48 13.39 -46.44
CA LYS A 155 6.15 14.38 -47.30
C LYS A 155 5.20 15.39 -47.95
N THR A 156 3.98 14.97 -48.24
CA THR A 156 2.91 15.81 -48.83
C THR A 156 2.23 16.72 -47.81
N GLU A 157 2.25 16.37 -46.55
CA GLU A 157 1.67 17.18 -45.45
C GLU A 157 2.64 18.28 -45.01
N LYS A 158 3.96 18.05 -45.06
CA LYS A 158 5.00 19.06 -44.73
C LYS A 158 4.83 20.41 -45.46
N GLN A 159 4.15 20.43 -46.59
CA GLN A 159 3.89 21.64 -47.35
C GLN A 159 2.56 22.33 -47.01
N LYS A 160 1.66 21.70 -46.22
CA LYS A 160 0.28 22.16 -46.05
C LYS A 160 -0.17 22.39 -44.62
N SER A 161 0.49 21.82 -43.64
CA SER A 161 0.10 21.98 -42.21
C SER A 161 1.15 22.77 -41.45
N SER A 162 0.68 23.68 -40.58
CA SER A 162 1.57 24.35 -39.64
C SER A 162 1.93 23.40 -38.50
N LEU A 163 3.03 23.67 -37.79
CA LEU A 163 3.45 22.92 -36.58
C LEU A 163 2.34 22.99 -35.51
N VAL A 164 1.68 24.13 -35.39
CA VAL A 164 0.57 24.38 -34.47
C VAL A 164 -0.62 23.43 -34.73
N ASP A 165 -0.98 23.18 -36.00
CA ASP A 165 -2.05 22.23 -36.33
C ASP A 165 -1.66 20.79 -35.91
N ALA A 166 -0.38 20.41 -36.04
CA ALA A 166 0.12 19.11 -35.64
C ALA A 166 0.10 18.94 -34.11
N GLU A 167 0.41 19.98 -33.36
CA GLU A 167 0.34 20.00 -31.91
C GLU A 167 -1.09 19.80 -31.40
N VAL A 168 -2.07 20.51 -31.97
CA VAL A 168 -3.49 20.36 -31.64
C VAL A 168 -3.95 18.92 -31.87
N VAL A 169 -3.63 18.34 -33.05
CA VAL A 169 -4.00 16.95 -33.37
C VAL A 169 -3.35 15.93 -32.44
N LEU A 170 -2.08 16.15 -32.04
CA LEU A 170 -1.40 15.29 -31.07
C LEU A 170 -2.08 15.38 -29.71
N ASN A 171 -2.33 16.59 -29.21
CA ASN A 171 -2.93 16.82 -27.89
C ASN A 171 -4.37 16.30 -27.80
N ASP A 172 -5.17 16.43 -28.84
CA ASP A 172 -6.50 15.82 -28.94
C ASP A 172 -6.43 14.29 -28.90
N THR A 173 -5.46 13.71 -29.57
CA THR A 173 -5.25 12.25 -29.55
C THR A 173 -4.79 11.77 -28.18
N MET A 174 -3.84 12.49 -27.56
CA MET A 174 -3.39 12.20 -26.21
C MET A 174 -4.53 12.27 -25.19
N SER A 175 -5.36 13.29 -25.25
CA SER A 175 -6.51 13.47 -24.36
C SER A 175 -7.51 12.32 -24.50
N ARG A 176 -7.81 11.87 -25.72
CA ARG A 176 -8.68 10.70 -25.96
C ARG A 176 -8.09 9.42 -25.41
N VAL A 177 -6.78 9.19 -25.59
CA VAL A 177 -6.10 8.01 -25.06
C VAL A 177 -6.10 8.03 -23.53
N ILE A 178 -5.77 9.16 -22.91
CA ILE A 178 -5.79 9.30 -21.45
C ILE A 178 -7.19 9.00 -20.91
N ALA A 179 -8.22 9.66 -21.44
CA ALA A 179 -9.59 9.44 -20.99
C ALA A 179 -10.04 7.97 -21.16
N SER A 180 -9.64 7.30 -22.24
CA SER A 180 -9.96 5.89 -22.46
C SER A 180 -9.24 4.96 -21.47
N LEU A 181 -7.99 5.25 -21.12
CA LEU A 181 -7.22 4.49 -20.13
C LEU A 181 -7.73 4.74 -18.70
N GLU A 182 -8.15 5.95 -18.36
CA GLU A 182 -8.75 6.29 -17.08
C GLU A 182 -10.09 5.61 -16.86
N VAL A 183 -10.92 5.47 -17.92
CA VAL A 183 -12.15 4.66 -17.87
C VAL A 183 -11.83 3.20 -17.55
N ALA A 184 -10.68 2.68 -17.98
CA ALA A 184 -10.23 1.35 -17.64
C ALA A 184 -9.67 1.23 -16.19
N GLY A 185 -9.59 2.35 -15.46
CA GLY A 185 -9.07 2.40 -14.08
C GLY A 185 -7.55 2.60 -13.98
N LEU A 186 -6.89 2.95 -15.08
CA LEU A 186 -5.45 3.27 -15.07
C LEU A 186 -5.23 4.72 -14.65
N VAL A 187 -4.20 4.98 -13.87
CA VAL A 187 -3.76 6.34 -13.57
C VAL A 187 -2.71 6.75 -14.59
N CYS A 188 -3.01 7.84 -15.31
CA CYS A 188 -2.16 8.37 -16.38
C CYS A 188 -1.59 9.74 -15.97
N ARG A 189 -0.28 9.94 -16.16
CA ARG A 189 0.36 11.24 -16.01
C ARG A 189 1.09 11.61 -17.31
N ARG A 190 0.82 12.79 -17.85
CA ARG A 190 1.59 13.33 -18.98
C ARG A 190 3.03 13.53 -18.51
N GLY A 191 3.99 13.02 -19.28
CA GLY A 191 5.41 13.18 -18.97
C GLY A 191 5.95 14.50 -19.50
N THR A 192 6.88 15.11 -18.74
CA THR A 192 7.58 16.34 -19.10
C THR A 192 8.89 16.07 -19.85
N GLY A 193 9.49 17.10 -20.43
CA GLY A 193 10.83 17.00 -21.03
C GLY A 193 11.88 16.54 -20.03
N GLU A 194 11.79 17.01 -18.78
CA GLU A 194 12.67 16.58 -17.70
C GLU A 194 12.50 15.10 -17.34
N ASP A 195 11.25 14.60 -17.27
CA ASP A 195 10.98 13.17 -17.02
C ASP A 195 11.59 12.28 -18.11
N PHE A 196 11.47 12.71 -19.36
CA PHE A 196 12.03 12.01 -20.51
C PHE A 196 13.56 12.04 -20.52
N TYR A 197 14.15 13.21 -20.20
CA TYR A 197 15.57 13.39 -20.07
C TYR A 197 16.17 12.48 -19.00
N ARG A 198 15.61 12.49 -17.80
CA ARG A 198 16.05 11.63 -16.69
C ARG A 198 15.96 10.16 -17.01
N TRP A 199 14.89 9.75 -17.71
CA TRP A 199 14.73 8.37 -18.14
C TRP A 199 15.86 7.92 -19.07
N LEU A 200 16.14 8.69 -20.11
CA LEU A 200 17.10 8.33 -21.15
C LEU A 200 18.56 8.59 -20.70
N LEU A 201 18.78 9.59 -19.86
CA LEU A 201 20.11 9.91 -19.34
C LEU A 201 20.73 8.70 -18.63
N SER A 202 19.99 8.06 -17.73
CA SER A 202 20.45 6.86 -17.01
C SER A 202 20.55 5.62 -17.90
N TRP A 203 19.80 5.58 -19.02
CA TRP A 203 19.87 4.48 -19.97
C TRP A 203 21.15 4.57 -20.82
N PHE A 204 21.49 5.77 -21.32
CA PHE A 204 22.63 5.99 -22.19
C PHE A 204 23.95 6.24 -21.45
N ASN A 205 23.91 6.58 -20.17
CA ASN A 205 25.10 6.81 -19.36
C ASN A 205 25.07 5.91 -18.09
N PRO A 206 25.23 4.59 -18.27
CA PRO A 206 25.13 3.64 -17.15
C PRO A 206 26.23 3.75 -16.11
N ASN A 207 27.39 4.29 -16.48
CA ASN A 207 28.53 4.56 -15.59
C ASN A 207 29.43 5.65 -16.18
N PRO A 208 29.02 6.92 -16.12
CA PRO A 208 29.73 8.00 -16.76
C PRO A 208 31.09 8.26 -16.06
N THR A 209 32.15 7.87 -16.70
CA THR A 209 33.51 8.03 -16.19
C THR A 209 33.99 9.48 -16.12
N SER A 210 33.31 10.39 -16.84
CA SER A 210 33.63 11.81 -16.90
C SER A 210 33.23 12.59 -15.63
N THR A 211 32.32 12.07 -14.81
CA THR A 211 31.71 12.83 -13.71
C THR A 211 32.29 12.48 -12.34
N GLN A 212 33.00 11.39 -12.16
CA GLN A 212 33.51 10.86 -10.86
C GLN A 212 32.40 10.70 -9.79
N CYS A 213 31.13 10.59 -10.20
CA CYS A 213 30.02 10.44 -9.27
C CYS A 213 30.04 9.06 -8.63
N GLU A 214 29.83 9.03 -7.30
CA GLU A 214 29.73 7.77 -6.55
C GLU A 214 28.35 7.13 -6.65
N SER A 215 27.31 7.90 -7.00
CA SER A 215 25.93 7.44 -7.08
C SER A 215 25.19 7.97 -8.33
N PRO A 216 24.20 7.21 -8.85
CA PRO A 216 23.34 7.68 -9.94
C PRO A 216 22.58 8.99 -9.61
N GLN A 217 22.24 9.21 -8.33
CA GLN A 217 21.54 10.40 -7.88
C GLN A 217 22.43 11.66 -7.93
N GLU A 218 23.69 11.53 -7.57
CA GLU A 218 24.67 12.60 -7.68
C GLU A 218 24.90 12.94 -9.15
N PHE A 219 24.96 11.93 -9.99
CA PHE A 219 25.08 12.09 -11.44
C PHE A 219 23.90 12.86 -12.05
N ILE A 220 22.65 12.51 -11.69
CA ILE A 220 21.44 13.20 -12.15
C ILE A 220 21.42 14.67 -11.70
N LYS A 221 21.97 14.98 -10.52
CA LYS A 221 22.09 16.36 -10.04
C LYS A 221 23.12 17.17 -10.82
N LEU A 222 24.24 16.55 -11.22
CA LEU A 222 25.28 17.22 -12.00
C LEU A 222 24.89 17.40 -13.47
N ALA A 223 24.22 16.41 -14.05
CA ALA A 223 23.68 16.45 -15.39
C ALA A 223 22.22 16.95 -15.35
N SER A 224 22.00 18.18 -14.86
CA SER A 224 20.66 18.76 -14.76
C SER A 224 20.05 19.00 -16.14
N TYR A 225 18.74 18.82 -16.22
CA TYR A 225 17.96 19.17 -17.40
C TYR A 225 18.01 20.69 -17.64
N THR A 226 18.26 21.08 -18.88
CA THR A 226 18.17 22.47 -19.30
C THR A 226 16.79 22.71 -19.91
N ALA A 227 16.00 23.56 -19.27
CA ALA A 227 14.68 23.93 -19.80
C ALA A 227 14.82 24.65 -21.15
N PRO A 228 13.85 24.49 -22.07
CA PRO A 228 13.92 25.15 -23.39
C PRO A 228 14.12 26.66 -23.33
N GLU A 229 13.54 27.33 -22.35
CA GLU A 229 13.69 28.78 -22.13
C GLU A 229 15.15 29.19 -21.72
N GLU A 230 15.89 28.27 -21.12
CA GLU A 230 17.27 28.47 -20.67
C GLU A 230 18.30 27.96 -21.71
N ALA A 231 17.81 27.27 -22.74
CA ALA A 231 18.64 26.62 -23.73
C ALA A 231 19.33 27.66 -24.66
N SER A 232 20.63 27.49 -24.90
CA SER A 232 21.35 28.29 -25.86
C SER A 232 20.90 27.98 -27.29
N TYR A 233 21.06 28.97 -28.19
CA TYR A 233 20.79 28.76 -29.62
C TYR A 233 21.56 27.57 -30.17
N GLY A 234 20.84 26.67 -30.83
CA GLY A 234 21.39 25.42 -31.40
C GLY A 234 21.46 24.26 -30.41
N HIS A 235 20.78 24.37 -29.25
CA HIS A 235 20.63 23.26 -28.31
C HIS A 235 19.89 22.10 -28.99
N ASP A 236 20.46 20.90 -28.88
CA ASP A 236 19.85 19.66 -29.37
C ASP A 236 19.58 18.75 -28.17
N PHE A 237 18.31 18.37 -27.99
CA PHE A 237 17.88 17.53 -26.87
C PHE A 237 18.61 16.18 -26.89
N ALA A 238 18.79 15.57 -28.07
CA ALA A 238 19.47 14.29 -28.21
C ALA A 238 20.96 14.37 -27.84
N GLU A 239 21.63 15.49 -28.20
CA GLU A 239 23.04 15.71 -27.83
C GLU A 239 23.23 15.88 -26.33
N SER A 240 22.27 16.52 -25.66
CA SER A 240 22.32 16.72 -24.20
C SER A 240 22.28 15.42 -23.37
N LEU A 241 21.74 14.35 -23.97
CA LEU A 241 21.62 13.04 -23.30
C LEU A 241 22.93 12.24 -23.26
N LEU A 242 23.94 12.59 -24.07
CA LEU A 242 25.14 11.78 -24.24
C LEU A 242 26.38 12.46 -23.65
N LEU A 243 26.87 11.93 -22.54
CA LEU A 243 28.11 12.40 -21.90
C LEU A 243 29.35 11.69 -22.43
N SER A 244 29.16 10.56 -23.11
CA SER A 244 30.21 9.82 -23.80
C SER A 244 29.71 9.42 -25.19
N CYS A 245 30.65 9.23 -26.16
CA CYS A 245 30.29 8.76 -27.49
C CYS A 245 29.99 7.25 -27.46
N PRO A 246 28.77 6.81 -27.73
CA PRO A 246 28.47 5.39 -27.92
C PRO A 246 29.23 4.81 -29.09
N GLN A 247 29.69 3.56 -28.95
CA GLN A 247 30.43 2.85 -29.98
C GLN A 247 29.62 1.65 -30.47
N SER A 248 29.66 1.43 -31.78
CA SER A 248 29.03 0.26 -32.38
C SER A 248 30.07 -0.83 -32.58
N ASP A 249 29.69 -2.07 -32.29
CA ASP A 249 30.43 -3.27 -32.60
C ASP A 249 29.56 -4.15 -33.51
N ALA A 250 29.79 -4.07 -34.79
CA ALA A 250 29.00 -4.79 -35.79
C ALA A 250 29.26 -6.31 -35.74
N ASP A 251 30.46 -6.74 -35.39
CA ASP A 251 30.83 -8.16 -35.34
C ASP A 251 30.12 -8.86 -34.17
N GLN A 252 29.96 -8.15 -33.05
CA GLN A 252 29.24 -8.64 -31.88
C GLN A 252 27.75 -8.28 -31.92
N GLY A 253 27.34 -7.34 -32.74
CA GLY A 253 25.93 -6.87 -32.84
C GLY A 253 25.48 -6.06 -31.63
N VAL A 254 26.40 -5.30 -31.02
CA VAL A 254 26.14 -4.56 -29.78
C VAL A 254 26.48 -3.10 -29.89
N TRP A 255 25.78 -2.26 -29.08
CA TRP A 255 26.14 -0.89 -28.79
C TRP A 255 26.85 -0.81 -27.45
N TRP A 256 27.93 -0.05 -27.38
CA TRP A 256 28.66 0.23 -26.13
C TRP A 256 28.30 1.63 -25.65
N PHE A 257 27.73 1.68 -24.46
CA PHE A 257 27.48 2.92 -23.73
C PHE A 257 28.42 2.92 -22.50
N ASP A 258 29.30 3.93 -22.43
CA ASP A 258 30.44 3.93 -21.52
C ASP A 258 31.29 2.63 -21.72
N LYS A 259 31.23 1.71 -20.81
CA LYS A 259 31.91 0.40 -20.91
C LYS A 259 30.94 -0.79 -20.91
N PHE A 260 29.62 -0.51 -21.02
CA PHE A 260 28.58 -1.52 -20.94
C PHE A 260 28.07 -1.87 -22.35
N PRO A 261 28.10 -3.15 -22.71
CA PRO A 261 27.49 -3.60 -23.96
C PRO A 261 25.98 -3.77 -23.84
N HIS A 262 25.26 -3.25 -24.82
CA HIS A 262 23.80 -3.30 -24.94
C HIS A 262 23.43 -4.02 -26.21
N ALA A 263 22.40 -4.86 -26.17
CA ALA A 263 21.82 -5.54 -27.30
C ALA A 263 20.29 -5.47 -27.27
N PHE A 264 19.66 -5.76 -28.41
CA PHE A 264 18.22 -5.86 -28.52
C PHE A 264 17.81 -7.26 -28.99
N ILE A 265 16.86 -7.89 -28.29
CA ILE A 265 16.30 -9.18 -28.65
C ILE A 265 14.93 -8.93 -29.27
N SER A 266 14.79 -9.17 -30.56
CA SER A 266 13.51 -9.04 -31.28
C SER A 266 12.66 -10.30 -31.09
N ILE A 267 11.38 -10.16 -30.82
CA ILE A 267 10.41 -11.26 -30.78
C ILE A 267 9.77 -11.39 -32.16
N GLN A 268 9.94 -12.56 -32.76
CA GLN A 268 9.45 -12.83 -34.10
C GLN A 268 7.95 -13.13 -34.12
N ASN A 269 7.48 -13.97 -33.18
CA ASN A 269 6.15 -14.54 -33.19
C ASN A 269 5.67 -14.92 -31.80
N PHE A 270 4.35 -15.06 -31.64
CA PHE A 270 3.73 -15.78 -30.54
C PHE A 270 3.44 -17.22 -31.00
N ARG A 271 3.93 -18.22 -30.26
CA ARG A 271 3.65 -19.63 -30.57
C ARG A 271 2.21 -20.01 -30.23
N ASN A 272 1.65 -19.37 -29.21
CA ASN A 272 0.28 -19.51 -28.76
C ASN A 272 -0.37 -18.13 -28.60
N ILE A 273 -1.69 -18.09 -28.52
CA ILE A 273 -2.41 -16.87 -28.15
C ILE A 273 -1.94 -16.45 -26.74
N PRO A 274 -1.37 -15.27 -26.57
CA PRO A 274 -0.87 -14.83 -25.27
C PRO A 274 -2.03 -14.67 -24.30
N GLU A 275 -1.81 -15.10 -23.06
CA GLU A 275 -2.75 -14.85 -21.98
C GLU A 275 -2.76 -13.37 -21.57
N ILE A 276 -3.88 -12.92 -20.98
CA ILE A 276 -4.02 -11.54 -20.51
C ILE A 276 -2.95 -11.26 -19.44
N GLY A 277 -2.13 -10.22 -19.65
CA GLY A 277 -1.10 -9.80 -18.71
C GLY A 277 0.09 -10.75 -18.57
N ILE A 278 0.34 -11.65 -19.53
CA ILE A 278 1.38 -12.69 -19.45
C ILE A 278 2.76 -12.15 -19.04
N LEU A 279 3.09 -10.92 -19.36
CA LEU A 279 4.41 -10.34 -19.09
C LEU A 279 4.54 -9.74 -17.69
N THR A 280 3.53 -9.00 -17.26
CA THR A 280 3.66 -8.09 -16.12
C THR A 280 2.68 -8.35 -14.96
N ALA A 281 1.58 -9.11 -15.20
CA ALA A 281 0.70 -9.56 -14.14
C ALA A 281 1.30 -10.73 -13.35
N GLU A 282 0.90 -10.89 -12.09
CA GLU A 282 1.22 -12.11 -11.34
C GLU A 282 0.49 -13.31 -11.89
N LYS A 283 1.24 -14.38 -12.09
CA LYS A 283 0.73 -15.68 -12.53
C LYS A 283 1.42 -16.81 -11.78
N THR A 284 0.72 -17.92 -11.64
CA THR A 284 1.28 -19.13 -11.03
C THR A 284 1.94 -19.99 -12.09
N PHE A 285 3.24 -20.22 -11.92
CA PHE A 285 4.06 -21.08 -12.76
C PHE A 285 4.61 -22.23 -11.90
N GLY A 286 4.01 -23.40 -12.00
CA GLY A 286 4.33 -24.52 -11.10
C GLY A 286 4.00 -24.18 -9.66
N ASN A 287 4.99 -24.20 -8.78
CA ASN A 287 4.84 -23.91 -7.34
C ASN A 287 5.08 -22.43 -6.98
N HIS A 288 5.41 -21.57 -7.93
CA HIS A 288 5.76 -20.18 -7.69
C HIS A 288 4.76 -19.23 -8.35
N THR A 289 4.52 -18.09 -7.71
CA THR A 289 3.68 -17.00 -8.21
C THR A 289 4.53 -15.74 -8.39
N TYR A 290 4.68 -15.29 -9.64
CA TYR A 290 5.49 -14.12 -9.98
C TYR A 290 5.00 -13.50 -11.30
N ALA A 291 5.41 -12.28 -11.59
CA ALA A 291 5.29 -11.72 -12.94
C ALA A 291 6.50 -12.15 -13.78
N LEU A 292 6.28 -12.53 -15.03
CA LEU A 292 7.37 -12.98 -15.92
C LEU A 292 8.49 -11.94 -16.00
N PHE A 293 8.14 -10.65 -16.00
CA PHE A 293 9.08 -9.55 -16.06
C PHE A 293 10.04 -9.49 -14.86
N ASP A 294 9.65 -10.00 -13.68
CA ASP A 294 10.52 -10.05 -12.48
C ASP A 294 11.67 -11.06 -12.62
N ARG A 295 11.57 -11.98 -13.58
CA ARG A 295 12.60 -12.98 -13.88
C ARG A 295 13.62 -12.53 -14.90
N LEU A 296 13.40 -11.38 -15.54
CA LEU A 296 14.34 -10.83 -16.50
C LEU A 296 15.59 -10.30 -15.78
N PRO A 297 16.76 -10.32 -16.44
CA PRO A 297 17.96 -9.71 -15.92
C PRO A 297 17.76 -8.23 -15.61
N GLU A 298 18.49 -7.71 -14.62
CA GLU A 298 18.45 -6.30 -14.26
C GLU A 298 18.71 -5.41 -15.48
N HIS A 299 18.11 -4.23 -15.47
CA HIS A 299 18.19 -3.23 -16.53
C HIS A 299 17.61 -3.67 -17.89
N THR A 300 16.82 -4.73 -17.91
CA THR A 300 16.08 -5.10 -19.12
C THR A 300 14.91 -4.15 -19.32
N ILE A 301 14.74 -3.64 -20.55
CA ILE A 301 13.63 -2.79 -20.95
C ILE A 301 12.82 -3.50 -22.02
N LEU A 302 11.55 -3.74 -21.75
CA LEU A 302 10.61 -4.25 -22.75
C LEU A 302 10.12 -3.08 -23.62
N CYS A 303 10.07 -3.30 -24.94
CA CYS A 303 9.44 -2.39 -25.88
C CYS A 303 8.38 -3.16 -26.70
N LEU A 304 7.15 -2.61 -26.73
CA LEU A 304 6.08 -3.04 -27.63
C LEU A 304 5.68 -1.86 -28.51
N THR A 305 5.91 -1.94 -29.82
CA THR A 305 5.56 -0.91 -30.78
C THR A 305 4.37 -1.35 -31.62
N VAL A 306 3.35 -0.53 -31.72
CA VAL A 306 2.13 -0.78 -32.52
C VAL A 306 1.93 0.38 -33.51
N THR A 307 1.76 0.06 -34.77
CA THR A 307 1.44 1.03 -35.82
C THR A 307 -0.05 1.00 -36.14
N ILE A 308 -0.75 2.10 -35.90
CA ILE A 308 -2.20 2.23 -36.11
C ILE A 308 -2.46 2.51 -37.58
N LYS A 309 -2.72 1.47 -38.31
CA LYS A 309 -2.87 1.48 -39.77
C LYS A 309 -4.34 1.27 -40.16
N SER A 310 -4.76 1.92 -41.26
CA SER A 310 -6.12 1.75 -41.78
C SER A 310 -6.43 0.28 -42.11
N GLN A 311 -7.58 -0.19 -41.66
CA GLN A 311 -8.02 -1.56 -41.88
C GLN A 311 -8.32 -1.85 -43.38
N SER A 312 -8.59 -0.84 -44.19
CA SER A 312 -8.72 -0.98 -45.63
C SER A 312 -7.41 -1.45 -46.30
N VAL A 313 -6.26 -0.86 -45.86
CA VAL A 313 -4.93 -1.26 -46.33
C VAL A 313 -4.58 -2.66 -45.87
N VAL A 314 -4.93 -2.99 -44.60
CA VAL A 314 -4.68 -4.32 -44.03
C VAL A 314 -5.45 -5.39 -44.78
N ARG A 315 -6.75 -5.19 -45.04
CA ARG A 315 -7.58 -6.11 -45.83
C ARG A 315 -7.02 -6.31 -47.23
N THR A 316 -6.59 -5.23 -47.88
CA THR A 316 -5.96 -5.30 -49.22
C THR A 316 -4.68 -6.15 -49.19
N HIS A 317 -3.90 -6.03 -48.11
CA HIS A 317 -2.69 -6.82 -47.89
C HIS A 317 -3.00 -8.31 -47.72
N VAL A 318 -3.98 -8.66 -46.87
CA VAL A 318 -4.43 -10.04 -46.61
C VAL A 318 -4.97 -10.66 -47.93
N ALA A 319 -5.81 -9.92 -48.66
CA ALA A 319 -6.33 -10.36 -49.96
C ALA A 319 -5.20 -10.62 -50.98
N ARG A 320 -4.11 -9.83 -50.94
CA ARG A 320 -2.93 -10.06 -51.79
C ARG A 320 -2.20 -11.34 -51.39
N ILE A 321 -1.98 -11.59 -50.10
CA ILE A 321 -1.36 -12.83 -49.63
C ILE A 321 -2.20 -14.03 -50.05
N LYS A 322 -3.52 -13.98 -49.88
CA LYS A 322 -4.44 -15.03 -50.30
C LYS A 322 -4.35 -15.32 -51.80
N ARG A 323 -4.32 -14.26 -52.62
CA ARG A 323 -4.16 -14.40 -54.09
C ARG A 323 -2.79 -14.95 -54.48
N ALA A 324 -1.73 -14.65 -53.74
CA ALA A 324 -0.37 -15.13 -54.04
C ALA A 324 -0.19 -16.61 -53.63
N ALA A 325 -1.02 -17.15 -52.77
CA ALA A 325 -1.00 -18.55 -52.37
C ALA A 325 -1.66 -19.46 -53.44
N VAL A 326 -0.93 -19.64 -54.54
CA VAL A 326 -1.40 -20.43 -55.74
C VAL A 326 -0.80 -21.83 -55.64
N GLY A 327 -1.57 -22.83 -56.09
CA GLY A 327 -1.17 -24.24 -56.20
C GLY A 327 -1.77 -25.10 -55.10
N ASP A 328 -1.46 -26.41 -55.16
CA ASP A 328 -2.01 -27.43 -54.25
C ASP A 328 -1.04 -27.87 -53.17
N SER A 329 0.04 -27.10 -52.93
CA SER A 329 0.95 -27.39 -51.81
C SER A 329 0.24 -27.18 -50.44
N ALA A 330 0.60 -27.97 -49.48
CA ALA A 330 0.08 -27.85 -48.11
C ALA A 330 0.24 -26.43 -47.58
N ASP A 331 1.39 -25.78 -47.83
CA ASP A 331 1.67 -24.39 -47.40
C ASP A 331 0.72 -23.39 -48.09
N ALA A 332 0.41 -23.55 -49.39
CA ALA A 332 -0.54 -22.69 -50.08
C ALA A 332 -1.97 -22.86 -49.57
N ALA A 333 -2.37 -24.10 -49.28
CA ALA A 333 -3.66 -24.39 -48.68
C ALA A 333 -3.81 -23.79 -47.29
N LEU A 334 -2.82 -23.97 -46.41
CA LEU A 334 -2.80 -23.41 -45.10
C LEU A 334 -2.81 -21.87 -45.10
N THR A 335 -2.00 -21.26 -45.99
CA THR A 335 -1.98 -19.77 -46.14
C THR A 335 -3.36 -19.23 -46.59
N ARG A 336 -4.10 -19.93 -47.45
CA ARG A 336 -5.47 -19.53 -47.81
C ARG A 336 -6.43 -19.65 -46.63
N GLU A 337 -6.36 -20.77 -45.88
CA GLU A 337 -7.19 -21.00 -44.73
C GLU A 337 -6.94 -19.95 -43.62
N ASP A 338 -5.68 -19.65 -43.34
CA ASP A 338 -5.29 -18.60 -42.37
C ASP A 338 -5.80 -17.21 -42.85
N ALA A 339 -5.67 -16.88 -44.14
CA ALA A 339 -6.18 -15.62 -44.66
C ALA A 339 -7.70 -15.54 -44.52
N ASP A 340 -8.44 -16.63 -44.74
CA ASP A 340 -9.90 -16.71 -44.56
C ASP A 340 -10.29 -16.60 -43.08
N ALA A 341 -9.49 -17.16 -42.20
CA ALA A 341 -9.68 -17.01 -40.76
C ALA A 341 -9.48 -15.56 -40.30
N VAL A 342 -8.45 -14.89 -40.82
CA VAL A 342 -8.19 -13.45 -40.58
C VAL A 342 -9.33 -12.58 -41.10
N ASP A 343 -9.79 -12.81 -42.32
CA ASP A 343 -10.92 -12.07 -42.95
C ASP A 343 -12.19 -12.22 -42.09
N ARG A 344 -12.48 -13.43 -41.59
CA ARG A 344 -13.61 -13.67 -40.67
C ARG A 344 -13.50 -12.90 -39.38
N GLN A 345 -12.29 -12.81 -38.78
CA GLN A 345 -12.06 -12.05 -37.57
C GLN A 345 -12.21 -10.54 -37.80
N ILE A 346 -11.70 -10.04 -38.91
CA ILE A 346 -11.85 -8.63 -39.26
C ILE A 346 -13.34 -8.29 -39.53
N ALA A 347 -14.08 -9.20 -40.14
CA ALA A 347 -15.51 -9.02 -40.32
C ALA A 347 -16.32 -8.98 -39.03
N ARG A 348 -15.80 -9.62 -37.98
CA ARG A 348 -16.37 -9.57 -36.61
C ARG A 348 -15.95 -8.32 -35.80
N GLY A 349 -15.24 -7.39 -36.43
CA GLY A 349 -14.82 -6.15 -35.81
C GLY A 349 -13.43 -6.18 -35.14
N ASN A 350 -12.71 -7.32 -35.20
CA ASN A 350 -11.34 -7.38 -34.69
C ASN A 350 -10.39 -6.67 -35.68
N LYS A 351 -9.62 -5.69 -35.19
CA LYS A 351 -8.62 -4.97 -35.95
C LYS A 351 -7.27 -5.68 -35.92
N LEU A 352 -6.49 -5.51 -36.98
CA LEU A 352 -5.17 -6.10 -37.15
C LEU A 352 -4.15 -4.97 -37.36
N PHE A 353 -3.11 -4.91 -36.54
CA PHE A 353 -2.10 -3.87 -36.60
C PHE A 353 -0.69 -4.45 -36.77
N PRO A 354 0.17 -3.78 -37.57
CA PRO A 354 1.60 -4.08 -37.58
C PRO A 354 2.15 -3.78 -36.16
N ALA A 355 2.82 -4.76 -35.58
CA ALA A 355 3.45 -4.61 -34.28
C ALA A 355 4.82 -5.26 -34.24
N SER A 356 5.74 -4.69 -33.47
CA SER A 356 7.03 -5.27 -33.13
C SER A 356 7.18 -5.25 -31.61
N MET A 357 7.83 -6.28 -31.08
CA MET A 357 8.10 -6.42 -29.66
C MET A 357 9.52 -6.90 -29.46
N GLY A 358 10.18 -6.43 -28.40
CA GLY A 358 11.52 -6.89 -28.07
C GLY A 358 12.00 -6.36 -26.72
N LEU A 359 13.22 -6.72 -26.39
CA LEU A 359 13.83 -6.39 -25.11
C LEU A 359 15.23 -5.83 -25.32
N PHE A 360 15.49 -4.68 -24.74
CA PHE A 360 16.84 -4.15 -24.57
C PHE A 360 17.47 -4.87 -23.39
N VAL A 361 18.65 -5.42 -23.57
CA VAL A 361 19.39 -6.17 -22.58
C VAL A 361 20.79 -5.57 -22.43
N ARG A 362 21.27 -5.46 -21.21
CA ARG A 362 22.57 -4.92 -20.86
C ARG A 362 23.41 -5.92 -20.08
N GLY A 363 24.72 -5.88 -20.23
CA GLY A 363 25.67 -6.59 -19.39
C GLY A 363 26.75 -5.66 -18.88
N ASN A 364 27.48 -6.06 -17.82
CA ASN A 364 28.66 -5.32 -17.37
C ASN A 364 29.88 -5.57 -18.29
N ASP A 365 29.82 -6.68 -19.02
CA ASP A 365 30.77 -7.09 -20.05
C ASP A 365 30.05 -7.98 -21.08
N LEU A 366 30.76 -8.37 -22.16
CA LEU A 366 30.19 -9.21 -23.22
C LEU A 366 29.79 -10.61 -22.71
N ILE A 367 30.53 -11.18 -21.76
CA ILE A 367 30.22 -12.51 -21.23
C ILE A 367 28.90 -12.44 -20.46
N LYS A 368 28.76 -11.46 -19.61
CA LYS A 368 27.53 -11.23 -18.84
C LYS A 368 26.34 -10.89 -19.77
N LEU A 369 26.55 -10.06 -20.79
CA LEU A 369 25.50 -9.76 -21.77
C LEU A 369 25.04 -11.05 -22.47
N ARG A 370 25.95 -11.89 -22.98
CA ARG A 370 25.60 -13.16 -23.64
C ARG A 370 24.83 -14.11 -22.70
N LYS A 371 25.25 -14.19 -21.43
CA LYS A 371 24.51 -14.94 -20.42
C LYS A 371 23.11 -14.38 -20.22
N ASN A 372 22.96 -13.08 -20.05
CA ASN A 372 21.67 -12.42 -19.88
C ASN A 372 20.76 -12.67 -21.10
N MET A 373 21.28 -12.55 -22.32
CA MET A 373 20.52 -12.84 -23.55
C MET A 373 20.06 -14.30 -23.61
N THR A 374 20.90 -15.25 -23.18
CA THR A 374 20.53 -16.68 -23.13
C THR A 374 19.39 -16.91 -22.13
N GLU A 375 19.49 -16.32 -20.95
CA GLU A 375 18.43 -16.37 -19.91
C GLU A 375 17.10 -15.78 -20.41
N VAL A 376 17.15 -14.61 -21.05
CA VAL A 376 15.97 -13.96 -21.64
C VAL A 376 15.36 -14.84 -22.73
N ASN A 377 16.16 -15.38 -23.63
CA ASN A 377 15.67 -16.25 -24.71
C ASN A 377 14.99 -17.51 -24.17
N ALA A 378 15.61 -18.17 -23.17
CA ALA A 378 15.02 -19.35 -22.54
C ALA A 378 13.70 -19.03 -21.86
N LEU A 379 13.62 -17.89 -21.15
CA LEU A 379 12.41 -17.44 -20.48
C LEU A 379 11.28 -17.11 -21.49
N LEU A 380 11.60 -16.43 -22.59
CA LEU A 380 10.64 -16.12 -23.64
C LEU A 380 10.10 -17.39 -24.31
N LEU A 381 11.00 -18.31 -24.69
CA LEU A 381 10.61 -19.57 -25.36
C LEU A 381 9.70 -20.43 -24.47
N SER A 382 9.99 -20.54 -23.19
CA SER A 382 9.18 -21.30 -22.23
C SER A 382 7.79 -20.72 -22.03
N ASN A 383 7.59 -19.44 -22.33
CA ASN A 383 6.32 -18.73 -22.17
C ASN A 383 5.61 -18.40 -23.51
N GLY A 384 5.96 -19.12 -24.55
CA GLY A 384 5.24 -19.02 -25.83
C GLY A 384 5.64 -17.87 -26.75
N PHE A 385 6.73 -17.15 -26.42
CA PHE A 385 7.32 -16.15 -27.31
C PHE A 385 8.46 -16.75 -28.11
N GLN A 386 8.58 -16.38 -29.37
CA GLN A 386 9.68 -16.84 -30.20
C GLN A 386 10.62 -15.68 -30.52
N PRO A 387 11.75 -15.55 -29.80
CA PRO A 387 12.78 -14.57 -30.16
C PRO A 387 13.49 -14.95 -31.47
N ILE A 388 14.01 -13.93 -32.16
CA ILE A 388 14.94 -14.13 -33.26
C ILE A 388 16.30 -14.53 -32.69
N SER A 389 16.90 -15.62 -33.16
CA SER A 389 18.25 -16.00 -32.71
C SER A 389 19.26 -14.95 -33.17
N GLY A 390 20.32 -14.73 -32.38
CA GLY A 390 21.34 -13.72 -32.71
C GLY A 390 21.99 -13.93 -34.09
N GLU A 391 22.10 -15.19 -34.56
CA GLU A 391 22.62 -15.52 -35.89
C GLU A 391 21.62 -15.18 -37.03
N GLN A 392 20.33 -15.07 -36.74
CA GLN A 392 19.26 -14.77 -37.67
C GLN A 392 18.91 -13.28 -37.75
N ASP A 393 19.33 -12.49 -36.77
CA ASP A 393 19.18 -11.03 -36.83
C ASP A 393 20.35 -10.42 -37.62
N LEU A 394 20.11 -10.16 -38.88
CA LEU A 394 21.09 -9.60 -39.81
C LEU A 394 21.43 -8.12 -39.54
N LEU A 395 20.63 -7.42 -38.75
CA LEU A 395 20.77 -5.99 -38.46
C LEU A 395 20.56 -5.68 -36.99
N PRO A 396 21.32 -6.28 -36.04
CA PRO A 396 21.04 -6.13 -34.63
C PRO A 396 21.24 -4.70 -34.10
N LEU A 397 22.20 -3.97 -34.65
CA LEU A 397 22.46 -2.56 -34.31
C LEU A 397 21.27 -1.66 -34.70
N ASP A 398 20.69 -1.90 -35.92
CA ASP A 398 19.52 -1.17 -36.39
C ASP A 398 18.27 -1.54 -35.58
N SER A 399 18.14 -2.82 -35.16
CA SER A 399 17.08 -3.27 -34.24
C SER A 399 17.08 -2.49 -32.95
N TYR A 400 18.26 -2.26 -32.36
CA TYR A 400 18.41 -1.47 -31.13
C TYR A 400 17.89 -0.04 -31.35
N ILE A 401 18.38 0.67 -32.36
CA ILE A 401 18.03 2.08 -32.62
C ILE A 401 16.53 2.24 -32.90
N ARG A 402 15.97 1.37 -33.79
CA ARG A 402 14.58 1.51 -34.26
C ARG A 402 13.53 1.22 -33.18
N ASN A 403 13.90 0.60 -32.12
CA ASN A 403 13.00 0.37 -30.98
C ASN A 403 13.17 1.39 -29.84
N LEU A 404 14.07 2.37 -29.98
CA LEU A 404 14.14 3.50 -29.06
C LEU A 404 12.84 4.33 -29.10
N PRO A 405 12.53 5.10 -28.04
CA PRO A 405 11.33 5.94 -28.03
C PRO A 405 11.27 6.87 -29.25
N MET A 406 10.13 6.92 -29.93
CA MET A 406 9.86 7.72 -31.16
C MET A 406 10.75 7.40 -32.37
N ALA A 407 11.64 6.40 -32.28
CA ALA A 407 12.59 6.10 -33.38
C ALA A 407 12.03 5.14 -34.46
N HIS A 408 10.89 4.49 -34.20
CA HIS A 408 10.27 3.60 -35.17
C HIS A 408 9.66 4.41 -36.34
N ASP A 409 10.05 4.06 -37.57
CA ASP A 409 9.54 4.66 -38.79
C ASP A 409 8.71 3.63 -39.56
N PRO A 410 7.36 3.80 -39.63
CA PRO A 410 6.50 2.88 -40.35
C PRO A 410 6.81 2.73 -41.86
N ALA A 411 7.40 3.73 -42.49
CA ALA A 411 7.80 3.68 -43.87
C ALA A 411 9.02 2.77 -44.08
N LEU A 412 10.01 2.89 -43.23
CA LEU A 412 11.19 2.01 -43.21
C LEU A 412 10.85 0.57 -42.82
N ASP A 413 9.93 0.40 -41.84
CA ASP A 413 9.50 -0.91 -41.40
C ASP A 413 8.86 -1.71 -42.56
N LYS A 414 8.08 -1.07 -43.39
CA LYS A 414 7.50 -1.68 -44.60
C LYS A 414 8.57 -2.29 -45.51
N LEU A 415 9.74 -1.68 -45.60
CA LEU A 415 10.86 -2.17 -46.42
C LEU A 415 11.60 -3.31 -45.72
N ARG A 416 11.81 -3.20 -44.42
CA ARG A 416 12.60 -4.13 -43.59
C ARG A 416 11.80 -5.30 -43.02
N ARG A 417 10.46 -5.24 -43.06
CA ARG A 417 9.52 -6.28 -42.63
C ARG A 417 9.75 -6.77 -41.20
N ARG A 418 10.05 -5.84 -40.26
CA ARG A 418 10.32 -6.15 -38.85
C ARG A 418 9.03 -6.40 -38.07
N SER A 419 7.99 -5.62 -38.35
CA SER A 419 6.69 -5.80 -37.72
C SER A 419 5.91 -6.99 -38.24
N ARG A 420 5.08 -7.60 -37.39
CA ARG A 420 4.13 -8.63 -37.74
C ARG A 420 2.71 -8.12 -37.53
N TYR A 421 1.77 -8.60 -38.33
CA TYR A 421 0.37 -8.27 -38.10
C TYR A 421 -0.18 -9.08 -36.94
N VAL A 422 -0.66 -8.37 -35.92
CA VAL A 422 -1.18 -8.93 -34.68
C VAL A 422 -2.57 -8.36 -34.41
N PHE A 423 -3.50 -9.21 -33.96
CA PHE A 423 -4.83 -8.74 -33.58
C PHE A 423 -4.78 -7.80 -32.37
N SER A 424 -5.59 -6.74 -32.41
CA SER A 424 -5.71 -5.76 -31.31
C SER A 424 -5.99 -6.42 -29.96
N LYS A 425 -6.76 -7.51 -29.95
CA LYS A 425 -7.02 -8.32 -28.75
C LYS A 425 -5.75 -8.94 -28.18
N HIS A 426 -4.87 -9.48 -29.01
CA HIS A 426 -3.60 -10.07 -28.56
C HIS A 426 -2.62 -9.00 -28.11
N LEU A 427 -2.61 -7.83 -28.77
CA LEU A 427 -1.83 -6.68 -28.34
C LEU A 427 -2.27 -6.20 -26.96
N ALA A 428 -3.58 -6.11 -26.71
CA ALA A 428 -4.11 -5.78 -25.39
C ALA A 428 -3.74 -6.82 -24.32
N ASN A 429 -3.60 -8.11 -24.68
CA ASN A 429 -3.17 -9.15 -23.75
C ASN A 429 -1.70 -9.00 -23.31
N VAL A 430 -0.82 -8.57 -24.23
CA VAL A 430 0.63 -8.41 -23.94
C VAL A 430 1.00 -6.99 -23.51
N ALA A 431 0.08 -6.03 -23.61
CA ALA A 431 0.33 -4.67 -23.17
C ALA A 431 0.77 -4.67 -21.68
N PRO A 432 1.85 -3.96 -21.33
CA PRO A 432 2.45 -4.07 -19.99
C PRO A 432 1.77 -3.15 -18.96
N ILE A 433 0.47 -3.10 -18.99
CA ILE A 433 -0.38 -2.27 -18.12
C ILE A 433 -0.95 -3.03 -16.92
N TYR A 434 -0.81 -4.34 -16.94
CA TYR A 434 -1.20 -5.23 -15.86
C TYR A 434 -0.06 -5.29 -14.85
N GLY A 435 -0.38 -5.22 -13.56
CA GLY A 435 0.65 -5.19 -12.54
C GLY A 435 0.13 -5.58 -11.17
N ARG A 436 0.77 -5.05 -10.14
CA ARG A 436 0.41 -5.20 -8.75
C ARG A 436 -0.07 -3.87 -8.19
N SER A 437 -0.93 -3.95 -7.19
CA SER A 437 -1.37 -2.78 -6.45
C SER A 437 -0.18 -2.10 -5.76
N ARG A 438 -0.23 -0.77 -5.71
CA ARG A 438 0.72 0.10 -4.99
C ARG A 438 0.04 0.90 -3.89
N GLY A 439 -1.20 0.55 -3.55
CA GLY A 439 -2.01 1.29 -2.58
C GLY A 439 -2.66 2.52 -3.20
N THR A 440 -2.88 3.54 -2.37
CA THR A 440 -3.54 4.78 -2.76
C THR A 440 -2.57 5.92 -3.12
N GLY A 441 -1.29 5.77 -2.76
CA GLY A 441 -0.27 6.81 -2.92
C GLY A 441 -0.17 7.77 -1.74
N HIS A 442 -1.01 7.63 -0.71
CA HIS A 442 -0.92 8.39 0.53
C HIS A 442 -0.01 7.66 1.53
N SER A 443 1.13 8.23 1.85
CA SER A 443 2.23 7.55 2.53
C SER A 443 2.11 7.56 4.07
N GLY A 444 0.92 7.33 4.62
CA GLY A 444 0.71 7.16 6.06
C GLY A 444 1.30 5.84 6.56
N ILE A 445 0.99 4.75 5.88
CA ILE A 445 1.50 3.40 6.14
C ILE A 445 2.21 2.90 4.89
N LEU A 446 3.44 2.45 5.03
CA LEU A 446 4.26 1.88 3.97
C LEU A 446 4.43 0.38 4.18
N PHE A 447 4.01 -0.38 3.20
CA PHE A 447 4.33 -1.80 2.99
C PHE A 447 4.97 -1.99 1.61
N PHE A 448 5.09 -3.23 1.19
CA PHE A 448 5.53 -3.60 -0.15
C PHE A 448 4.56 -4.61 -0.77
N ASN A 449 4.53 -4.71 -2.09
CA ASN A 449 3.89 -5.83 -2.76
C ASN A 449 4.88 -6.99 -2.96
N ARG A 450 4.44 -8.12 -3.51
CA ARG A 450 5.30 -9.29 -3.78
C ARG A 450 6.48 -9.00 -4.68
N GLY A 451 6.31 -8.06 -5.62
CA GLY A 451 7.37 -7.61 -6.51
C GLY A 451 8.33 -6.60 -5.89
N ALA A 452 8.24 -6.38 -4.57
CA ALA A 452 9.07 -5.43 -3.83
C ALA A 452 8.89 -3.96 -4.26
N GLU A 453 7.73 -3.63 -4.85
CA GLU A 453 7.36 -2.24 -5.08
C GLU A 453 6.69 -1.68 -3.82
N PRO A 454 6.90 -0.39 -3.50
CA PRO A 454 6.20 0.28 -2.40
C PRO A 454 4.68 0.19 -2.57
N LEU A 455 4.00 -0.08 -1.46
CA LEU A 455 2.55 -0.08 -1.34
C LEU A 455 2.20 0.78 -0.14
N ASP A 456 1.56 1.90 -0.37
CA ASP A 456 1.23 2.85 0.67
C ASP A 456 -0.24 3.28 0.66
N PHE A 457 -0.76 3.54 1.85
CA PHE A 457 -2.10 4.06 2.08
C PHE A 457 -2.16 4.75 3.44
N ASP A 458 -3.18 5.56 3.67
CA ASP A 458 -3.34 6.26 4.93
C ASP A 458 -4.79 6.18 5.44
N PRO A 459 -5.06 5.38 6.48
CA PRO A 459 -6.40 5.30 7.06
C PRO A 459 -6.94 6.63 7.59
N LEU A 460 -6.04 7.57 7.93
CA LEU A 460 -6.45 8.89 8.41
C LEU A 460 -6.72 9.88 7.27
N HIS A 461 -6.26 9.61 6.05
CA HIS A 461 -6.46 10.50 4.91
C HIS A 461 -7.93 10.45 4.43
N PRO A 462 -8.60 11.63 4.24
CA PRO A 462 -10.01 11.66 3.86
C PRO A 462 -10.35 10.96 2.53
N GLN A 463 -9.42 10.94 1.57
CA GLN A 463 -9.64 10.29 0.27
C GLN A 463 -9.47 8.76 0.32
N ASP A 464 -8.75 8.22 1.32
CA ASP A 464 -8.55 6.79 1.46
C ASP A 464 -9.71 6.10 2.18
N ARG A 465 -10.45 6.84 2.99
CA ARG A 465 -11.61 6.34 3.75
C ARG A 465 -12.93 6.87 3.22
N LYS A 466 -13.98 6.06 3.30
CA LYS A 466 -15.36 6.49 3.01
C LYS A 466 -16.14 6.88 4.26
N LYS A 467 -15.92 6.16 5.35
CA LYS A 467 -16.71 6.29 6.58
C LYS A 467 -15.87 6.74 7.77
N ASN A 468 -14.79 6.03 8.05
CA ASN A 468 -13.97 6.24 9.25
C ASN A 468 -12.58 5.59 9.10
N ALA A 469 -11.73 5.74 10.14
CA ALA A 469 -10.43 5.10 10.20
C ALA A 469 -10.35 4.01 11.28
N HIS A 470 -11.49 3.43 11.69
CA HIS A 470 -11.48 2.28 12.58
C HIS A 470 -10.93 1.06 11.86
N MET A 471 -10.12 0.28 12.55
CA MET A 471 -9.36 -0.81 11.95
C MET A 471 -9.44 -2.10 12.77
N LEU A 472 -9.65 -3.22 12.08
CA LEU A 472 -9.45 -4.56 12.62
C LEU A 472 -8.15 -5.14 12.07
N ILE A 473 -7.30 -5.62 12.95
CA ILE A 473 -6.07 -6.34 12.61
C ILE A 473 -6.26 -7.79 13.05
N LEU A 474 -6.35 -8.68 12.07
CA LEU A 474 -6.62 -10.09 12.28
C LEU A 474 -5.40 -10.94 11.94
N GLY A 475 -4.96 -11.75 12.88
CA GLY A 475 -3.85 -12.67 12.64
C GLY A 475 -3.72 -13.71 13.75
N PRO A 476 -3.72 -15.00 13.40
CA PRO A 476 -3.57 -16.09 14.37
C PRO A 476 -2.24 -16.00 15.12
N THR A 477 -2.12 -16.78 16.19
CA THR A 477 -0.89 -16.85 16.98
C THR A 477 0.33 -17.14 16.10
N GLY A 478 1.38 -16.35 16.28
CA GLY A 478 2.60 -16.47 15.48
C GLY A 478 2.51 -15.87 14.06
N ALA A 479 1.41 -15.26 13.65
CA ALA A 479 1.30 -14.58 12.35
C ALA A 479 2.09 -13.26 12.27
N GLY A 480 2.69 -12.79 13.37
CA GLY A 480 3.45 -11.54 13.41
C GLY A 480 2.61 -10.30 13.73
N LYS A 481 1.45 -10.47 14.38
CA LYS A 481 0.52 -9.39 14.76
C LYS A 481 1.20 -8.27 15.56
N SER A 482 1.90 -8.61 16.66
CA SER A 482 2.58 -7.59 17.50
C SER A 482 3.67 -6.83 16.75
N ALA A 483 4.45 -7.53 15.89
CA ALA A 483 5.43 -6.87 15.03
C ALA A 483 4.79 -5.92 14.02
N MET A 484 3.62 -6.29 13.49
CA MET A 484 2.85 -5.42 12.62
C MET A 484 2.35 -4.19 13.37
N LEU A 485 1.75 -4.35 14.55
CA LEU A 485 1.25 -3.23 15.37
C LEU A 485 2.37 -2.26 15.74
N VAL A 486 3.54 -2.75 16.17
CA VAL A 486 4.71 -1.92 16.46
C VAL A 486 5.10 -1.10 15.23
N TYR A 487 5.16 -1.74 14.06
CA TYR A 487 5.51 -1.08 12.81
C TYR A 487 4.47 -0.04 12.37
N LEU A 488 3.18 -0.35 12.48
CA LEU A 488 2.09 0.59 12.20
C LEU A 488 2.13 1.81 13.12
N LEU A 489 2.30 1.59 14.43
CA LEU A 489 2.35 2.67 15.41
C LEU A 489 3.54 3.60 15.20
N GLN A 490 4.71 3.05 14.88
CA GLN A 490 5.89 3.86 14.55
C GLN A 490 5.61 4.76 13.34
N GLN A 491 4.98 4.24 12.29
CA GLN A 491 4.63 5.01 11.09
C GLN A 491 3.60 6.10 11.41
N MET A 492 2.52 5.74 12.10
CA MET A 492 1.46 6.70 12.44
C MET A 492 1.98 7.83 13.32
N VAL A 493 2.80 7.51 14.31
CA VAL A 493 3.43 8.54 15.18
C VAL A 493 4.37 9.43 14.39
N ALA A 494 5.18 8.85 13.49
CA ALA A 494 6.10 9.62 12.65
C ALA A 494 5.40 10.54 11.63
N ARG A 495 4.20 10.17 11.13
CA ARG A 495 3.49 10.91 10.08
C ARG A 495 2.42 11.86 10.62
N HIS A 496 1.68 11.45 11.64
CA HIS A 496 0.54 12.20 12.14
C HIS A 496 0.71 12.70 13.57
N ARG A 497 1.66 12.12 14.34
CA ARG A 497 1.83 12.37 15.77
C ARG A 497 0.49 12.34 16.52
N PRO A 498 -0.33 11.26 16.35
CA PRO A 498 -1.59 11.17 17.06
C PRO A 498 -1.36 11.10 18.58
N ARG A 499 -2.39 11.40 19.35
CA ARG A 499 -2.42 10.94 20.75
C ARG A 499 -2.75 9.45 20.71
N VAL A 500 -1.90 8.61 21.29
CA VAL A 500 -2.02 7.14 21.23
C VAL A 500 -2.34 6.58 22.61
N PHE A 501 -3.37 5.76 22.69
CA PHE A 501 -3.67 4.89 23.83
C PHE A 501 -3.52 3.45 23.39
N ILE A 502 -2.67 2.68 24.08
CA ILE A 502 -2.45 1.25 23.83
C ILE A 502 -2.94 0.48 25.05
N ILE A 503 -3.95 -0.36 24.85
CA ILE A 503 -4.51 -1.24 25.87
C ILE A 503 -4.06 -2.65 25.54
N GLU A 504 -3.28 -3.26 26.42
CA GLU A 504 -2.66 -4.57 26.20
C GLU A 504 -2.70 -5.48 27.43
N ALA A 505 -2.45 -6.77 27.18
CA ALA A 505 -2.29 -7.76 28.25
C ALA A 505 -1.06 -8.64 27.93
N GLY A 506 0.13 -8.26 28.43
CA GLY A 506 1.34 -9.06 28.21
C GLY A 506 2.65 -8.30 28.04
N GLY A 507 2.63 -6.96 28.14
CA GLY A 507 3.83 -6.13 28.13
C GLY A 507 4.57 -6.13 26.79
N SER A 508 3.82 -6.21 25.68
CA SER A 508 4.39 -6.24 24.33
C SER A 508 4.85 -4.87 23.83
N PHE A 509 4.30 -3.78 24.37
CA PHE A 509 4.55 -2.41 23.91
C PHE A 509 5.40 -1.58 24.86
N THR A 510 5.81 -2.11 26.01
CA THR A 510 6.66 -1.41 26.98
C THR A 510 7.94 -0.87 26.34
N LEU A 511 8.63 -1.72 25.56
CA LEU A 511 9.86 -1.36 24.88
C LEU A 511 9.65 -0.29 23.79
N LEU A 512 8.51 -0.32 23.10
CA LEU A 512 8.11 0.70 22.15
C LEU A 512 7.89 2.05 22.86
N GLY A 513 7.26 2.04 24.03
CA GLY A 513 7.07 3.24 24.86
C GLY A 513 8.41 3.86 25.28
N GLU A 514 9.36 3.06 25.75
CA GLU A 514 10.69 3.52 26.08
C GLU A 514 11.45 4.07 24.84
N HIS A 515 11.29 3.42 23.71
CA HIS A 515 11.84 3.91 22.45
C HIS A 515 11.28 5.28 22.07
N PHE A 516 9.97 5.49 22.17
CA PHE A 516 9.32 6.78 21.92
C PHE A 516 9.83 7.86 22.87
N LYS A 517 9.97 7.53 24.14
CA LYS A 517 10.51 8.43 25.16
C LYS A 517 11.94 8.84 24.88
N ALA A 518 12.78 7.92 24.41
CA ALA A 518 14.17 8.19 24.03
C ALA A 518 14.30 9.15 22.83
N HIS A 519 13.21 9.36 22.05
CA HIS A 519 13.16 10.23 20.87
C HIS A 519 12.19 11.40 21.03
N GLY A 520 12.09 11.95 22.25
CA GLY A 520 11.41 13.21 22.50
C GLY A 520 9.88 13.15 22.58
N LEU A 521 9.27 11.97 22.65
CA LEU A 521 7.85 11.83 22.90
C LEU A 521 7.56 11.68 24.39
N SER A 522 6.47 12.29 24.85
CA SER A 522 5.98 12.10 26.20
C SER A 522 5.21 10.78 26.30
N VAL A 523 5.59 9.93 27.26
CA VAL A 523 5.02 8.59 27.41
C VAL A 523 4.62 8.34 28.84
N ASN A 524 3.39 7.87 29.03
CA ASN A 524 2.85 7.39 30.31
C ASN A 524 2.64 5.87 30.21
N GLN A 525 3.31 5.10 31.06
CA GLN A 525 3.17 3.65 31.13
C GLN A 525 2.52 3.27 32.45
N ILE A 526 1.36 2.65 32.37
CA ILE A 526 0.53 2.24 33.50
C ILE A 526 0.46 0.71 33.46
N THR A 527 1.03 0.07 34.50
CA THR A 527 0.90 -1.38 34.66
C THR A 527 0.01 -1.65 35.88
N LEU A 528 -1.09 -2.35 35.66
CA LEU A 528 -1.99 -2.75 36.75
C LEU A 528 -1.41 -3.94 37.51
N ASN A 529 -0.61 -3.65 38.52
CA ASN A 529 -0.09 -4.63 39.47
C ASN A 529 -0.36 -4.18 40.93
N PRO A 530 -0.36 -5.09 41.91
CA PRO A 530 -0.69 -4.75 43.32
C PRO A 530 0.24 -3.71 43.95
N ASP A 531 1.46 -3.54 43.45
CA ASP A 531 2.46 -2.60 43.95
C ASP A 531 2.36 -1.22 43.27
N ALA A 532 1.59 -1.12 42.18
CA ALA A 532 1.42 0.12 41.44
C ALA A 532 0.48 1.09 42.17
N ASN A 533 0.87 2.34 42.27
CA ASN A 533 0.01 3.39 42.83
C ASN A 533 -0.92 3.96 41.75
N VAL A 534 -1.73 3.06 41.14
CA VAL A 534 -2.69 3.40 40.07
C VAL A 534 -4.09 3.10 40.55
N SER A 535 -5.01 4.04 40.37
CA SER A 535 -6.42 3.84 40.63
C SER A 535 -7.27 4.28 39.43
N LEU A 536 -8.30 3.51 39.17
CA LEU A 536 -9.28 3.72 38.07
C LEU A 536 -10.69 3.76 38.66
N PRO A 537 -11.04 4.75 39.49
CA PRO A 537 -12.35 4.81 40.14
C PRO A 537 -13.44 5.00 39.08
N PRO A 538 -14.38 4.05 38.95
CA PRO A 538 -15.33 4.06 37.84
C PRO A 538 -16.45 5.10 37.99
N PHE A 539 -16.58 5.72 39.13
CA PHE A 539 -17.58 6.74 39.45
C PHE A 539 -16.96 8.12 39.72
N SER A 540 -15.68 8.32 39.41
CA SER A 540 -14.96 9.59 39.67
C SER A 540 -15.73 10.83 39.20
N ASP A 541 -16.37 10.76 38.05
CA ASP A 541 -17.01 11.88 37.38
C ASP A 541 -18.53 12.00 37.71
N ALA A 542 -18.99 11.27 38.71
CA ALA A 542 -20.42 11.28 39.08
C ALA A 542 -20.91 12.67 39.54
N ILE A 543 -20.02 13.49 40.14
CA ILE A 543 -20.35 14.87 40.52
C ILE A 543 -20.57 15.74 39.27
N GLU A 544 -19.74 15.61 38.25
CA GLU A 544 -19.92 16.32 36.95
C GLU A 544 -21.24 15.93 36.22
N ALA A 545 -21.69 14.69 36.41
CA ALA A 545 -22.96 14.21 35.90
C ALA A 545 -24.19 14.91 36.54
N LEU A 546 -24.11 15.33 37.81
CA LEU A 546 -25.15 16.10 38.47
C LEU A 546 -25.34 17.52 37.84
N ASP A 547 -24.21 18.15 37.47
CA ASP A 547 -24.23 19.50 36.95
C ASP A 547 -24.71 19.53 35.46
N ALA A 548 -24.47 18.44 34.72
CA ALA A 548 -24.92 18.31 33.35
C ALA A 548 -26.43 18.11 33.21
N ASP A 549 -27.10 17.41 34.13
CA ASP A 549 -28.56 17.20 34.12
C ASP A 549 -29.33 18.48 34.40
N THR A 550 -28.75 19.43 35.13
CA THR A 550 -29.38 20.73 35.44
C THR A 550 -29.35 21.72 34.30
N THR A 551 -28.35 21.62 33.42
CA THR A 551 -28.16 22.51 32.25
C THR A 551 -28.98 22.11 31.01
N GLN A 552 -29.44 20.85 30.92
CA GLN A 552 -30.25 20.38 29.78
C GLN A 552 -31.71 20.82 29.80
N LEU A 553 -32.25 21.28 30.94
CA LEU A 553 -33.61 21.80 31.03
C LEU A 553 -33.78 23.20 30.38
N ASP A 554 -32.69 23.91 30.09
CA ASP A 554 -32.72 25.27 29.56
C ASP A 554 -32.48 25.41 28.05
N SER A 555 -32.18 24.28 27.32
CA SER A 555 -31.78 24.35 25.91
C SER A 555 -32.61 23.50 24.94
N GLU A 556 -33.94 23.46 25.12
CA GLU A 556 -34.87 22.95 24.09
C GLU A 556 -35.16 24.02 23.06
N GLN A 557 -34.20 24.32 22.17
CA GLN A 557 -34.48 24.94 20.86
C GLN A 557 -33.30 24.70 19.89
N GLY A 558 -33.38 23.64 19.08
CA GLY A 558 -32.54 23.46 17.92
C GLY A 558 -32.60 22.03 17.41
N ASP A 559 -32.93 21.82 16.14
CA ASP A 559 -32.91 20.54 15.42
C ASP A 559 -31.47 19.96 15.30
N GLY A 560 -30.88 19.57 16.44
CA GLY A 560 -29.59 18.89 16.52
C GLY A 560 -29.73 17.67 17.44
N GLU A 561 -29.27 16.50 17.00
CA GLU A 561 -29.12 15.31 17.86
C GLU A 561 -28.45 15.73 19.19
N PRO A 562 -28.89 15.25 20.35
CA PRO A 562 -28.33 15.64 21.65
C PRO A 562 -26.84 15.33 21.68
N SER A 563 -26.01 16.37 21.70
CA SER A 563 -24.54 16.30 21.74
C SER A 563 -24.01 16.05 23.16
N SER A 564 -24.84 15.87 24.17
CA SER A 564 -24.43 15.65 25.55
C SER A 564 -24.26 14.16 25.85
N ARG A 565 -23.10 13.83 26.41
CA ARG A 565 -22.75 12.48 26.84
C ARG A 565 -23.62 12.05 28.01
N ASP A 566 -24.23 10.87 27.91
CA ASP A 566 -24.98 10.24 29.03
C ASP A 566 -23.99 9.58 30.02
N ARG A 567 -23.27 10.40 30.81
CA ARG A 567 -22.31 9.94 31.83
C ARG A 567 -22.96 9.03 32.87
N LEU A 568 -24.17 9.36 33.30
CA LEU A 568 -24.90 8.54 34.26
C LEU A 568 -25.26 7.16 33.67
N GLY A 569 -25.60 7.11 32.38
CA GLY A 569 -25.83 5.85 31.69
C GLY A 569 -24.57 4.98 31.53
N GLU A 570 -23.41 5.61 31.37
CA GLU A 570 -22.13 4.89 31.33
C GLU A 570 -21.78 4.29 32.69
N MET A 571 -21.95 5.07 33.77
CA MET A 571 -21.76 4.59 35.14
C MET A 571 -22.77 3.49 35.52
N GLU A 572 -24.02 3.57 35.04
CA GLU A 572 -25.02 2.51 35.18
C GLU A 572 -24.53 1.18 34.57
N ILE A 573 -23.87 1.23 33.38
CA ILE A 573 -23.32 0.03 32.74
C ILE A 573 -22.23 -0.58 33.64
N VAL A 574 -21.32 0.23 34.17
CA VAL A 574 -20.26 -0.25 35.08
C VAL A 574 -20.86 -0.85 36.35
N ALA A 575 -21.82 -0.17 37.00
CA ALA A 575 -22.49 -0.70 38.19
C ALA A 575 -23.22 -2.02 37.90
N ARG A 576 -23.84 -2.17 36.72
CA ARG A 576 -24.47 -3.43 36.30
C ARG A 576 -23.45 -4.58 36.19
N VAL A 577 -22.29 -4.30 35.57
CA VAL A 577 -21.19 -5.31 35.49
C VAL A 577 -20.74 -5.72 36.91
N MET A 578 -20.59 -4.78 37.82
CA MET A 578 -20.22 -5.10 39.22
C MET A 578 -21.28 -5.92 39.95
N ILE A 579 -22.57 -5.64 39.70
CA ILE A 579 -23.67 -6.33 40.35
C ILE A 579 -23.89 -7.73 39.80
N THR A 580 -23.68 -7.92 38.48
CA THR A 580 -23.99 -9.19 37.78
C THR A 580 -22.75 -10.06 37.57
N GLY A 581 -21.56 -9.60 37.96
CA GLY A 581 -20.28 -10.25 37.64
C GLY A 581 -20.04 -10.34 36.13
N GLY A 582 -20.77 -9.55 35.35
CA GLY A 582 -20.70 -9.59 33.91
C GLY A 582 -21.42 -10.76 33.24
N ASP A 583 -22.09 -11.64 33.98
CA ASP A 583 -22.87 -12.73 33.38
C ASP A 583 -24.10 -12.21 32.64
N ALA A 584 -24.22 -12.56 31.35
CA ALA A 584 -25.31 -12.11 30.48
C ALA A 584 -26.68 -12.60 30.97
N ARG A 585 -26.76 -13.75 31.66
CA ARG A 585 -28.00 -14.29 32.24
C ARG A 585 -28.42 -13.50 33.46
N GLU A 586 -27.48 -13.12 34.32
CA GLU A 586 -27.74 -12.25 35.48
C GLU A 586 -28.11 -10.85 35.02
N ASP A 587 -27.41 -10.31 34.04
CA ASP A 587 -27.72 -8.99 33.45
C ASP A 587 -29.12 -8.93 32.82
N SER A 588 -29.59 -10.01 32.21
CA SER A 588 -30.95 -10.09 31.65
C SER A 588 -32.06 -10.02 32.70
N LYS A 589 -31.75 -10.31 33.97
CA LYS A 589 -32.69 -10.21 35.11
C LYS A 589 -32.79 -8.77 35.65
N VAL A 590 -31.87 -7.86 35.27
CA VAL A 590 -31.89 -6.46 35.73
C VAL A 590 -33.07 -5.74 35.07
N SER A 591 -34.09 -5.46 35.87
CA SER A 591 -35.32 -4.79 35.45
C SER A 591 -35.10 -3.28 35.25
N ARG A 592 -36.07 -2.60 34.59
CA ARG A 592 -36.05 -1.12 34.50
C ARG A 592 -36.09 -0.46 35.87
N ALA A 593 -36.77 -1.07 36.82
CA ALA A 593 -36.82 -0.59 38.20
C ALA A 593 -35.47 -0.72 38.93
N ASP A 594 -34.69 -1.78 38.62
CA ASP A 594 -33.33 -1.93 39.16
C ASP A 594 -32.39 -0.89 38.58
N ARG A 595 -32.51 -0.60 37.27
CA ARG A 595 -31.72 0.47 36.64
C ARG A 595 -32.00 1.85 37.24
N LEU A 596 -33.25 2.16 37.54
CA LEU A 596 -33.60 3.39 38.27
C LEU A 596 -32.97 3.40 39.66
N LEU A 597 -32.98 2.26 40.39
CA LEU A 597 -32.36 2.16 41.71
C LEU A 597 -30.83 2.39 41.63
N ILE A 598 -30.19 1.82 40.63
CA ILE A 598 -28.74 2.01 40.36
C ILE A 598 -28.46 3.51 40.13
N ARG A 599 -29.17 4.14 39.19
CA ARG A 599 -28.98 5.58 38.91
C ARG A 599 -29.21 6.48 40.10
N SER A 600 -30.30 6.24 40.84
CA SER A 600 -30.60 7.03 42.03
C SER A 600 -29.58 6.85 43.14
N SER A 601 -28.97 5.66 43.27
CA SER A 601 -27.90 5.42 44.27
C SER A 601 -26.60 6.09 43.88
N ILE A 602 -26.26 6.13 42.60
CA ILE A 602 -25.08 6.87 42.07
C ILE A 602 -25.26 8.39 42.32
N ILE A 603 -26.45 8.94 42.04
CA ILE A 603 -26.77 10.35 42.27
C ILE A 603 -26.67 10.69 43.79
N LYS A 604 -27.27 9.86 44.64
CA LYS A 604 -27.22 10.08 46.09
C LYS A 604 -25.78 10.04 46.63
N ALA A 605 -24.97 9.10 46.10
CA ALA A 605 -23.54 9.04 46.45
C ALA A 605 -22.79 10.30 46.01
N ALA A 606 -23.06 10.80 44.81
CA ALA A 606 -22.45 12.02 44.29
C ALA A 606 -22.84 13.27 45.11
N GLU A 607 -24.10 13.41 45.47
CA GLU A 607 -24.61 14.49 46.32
C GLU A 607 -23.95 14.44 47.71
N GLN A 608 -23.83 13.26 48.29
CA GLN A 608 -23.21 13.10 49.59
C GLN A 608 -21.71 13.47 49.54
N VAL A 609 -20.97 12.95 48.57
CA VAL A 609 -19.53 13.23 48.40
C VAL A 609 -19.28 14.71 48.15
N ARG A 610 -20.14 15.38 47.37
CA ARG A 610 -20.12 16.83 47.14
C ARG A 610 -20.36 17.63 48.45
N ASN A 611 -21.29 17.17 49.29
CA ASN A 611 -21.55 17.80 50.57
C ASN A 611 -20.42 17.61 51.60
N GLU A 612 -19.65 16.50 51.44
CA GLU A 612 -18.43 16.23 52.18
C GLU A 612 -17.22 17.02 51.71
N GLY A 613 -17.31 17.73 50.55
CA GLY A 613 -16.23 18.51 49.94
C GLY A 613 -15.16 17.66 49.25
N ARG A 614 -15.46 16.42 48.89
CA ARG A 614 -14.60 15.55 48.08
C ARG A 614 -14.93 15.70 46.61
N GLU A 615 -13.94 15.47 45.76
CA GLU A 615 -14.05 15.66 44.31
C GLU A 615 -14.41 14.37 43.54
N GLN A 616 -14.14 13.19 44.12
CA GLN A 616 -14.32 11.90 43.44
C GLN A 616 -15.25 10.98 44.22
N VAL A 617 -16.18 10.36 43.54
CA VAL A 617 -17.06 9.34 44.10
C VAL A 617 -16.39 7.97 43.97
N LEU A 618 -16.32 7.25 45.06
CA LEU A 618 -15.74 5.92 45.13
C LEU A 618 -16.84 4.83 45.14
N ILE A 619 -16.45 3.58 44.88
CA ILE A 619 -17.39 2.44 44.93
C ILE A 619 -18.02 2.33 46.32
N SER A 620 -17.21 2.53 47.40
CA SER A 620 -17.69 2.52 48.76
C SER A 620 -18.79 3.55 49.06
N ASP A 621 -18.80 4.68 48.37
CA ASP A 621 -19.86 5.70 48.54
C ASP A 621 -21.16 5.24 47.84
N VAL A 622 -21.08 4.61 46.67
CA VAL A 622 -22.23 4.01 45.98
C VAL A 622 -22.80 2.84 46.79
N VAL A 623 -21.94 1.99 47.36
CA VAL A 623 -22.37 0.88 48.25
C VAL A 623 -23.12 1.42 49.48
N LYS A 624 -22.64 2.48 50.11
CA LYS A 624 -23.34 3.16 51.21
C LYS A 624 -24.71 3.71 50.76
N ALA A 625 -24.80 4.32 49.61
CA ALA A 625 -26.03 4.85 49.07
C ALA A 625 -27.07 3.74 48.79
N PHE A 626 -26.67 2.55 48.35
CA PHE A 626 -27.53 1.38 48.27
C PHE A 626 -27.98 0.88 49.63
N ALA A 627 -27.07 0.81 50.59
CA ALA A 627 -27.39 0.39 51.97
C ALA A 627 -28.40 1.35 52.64
N VAL A 628 -28.28 2.66 52.41
CA VAL A 628 -29.28 3.65 52.86
C VAL A 628 -30.62 3.41 52.15
N SER A 629 -30.65 3.08 50.88
CA SER A 629 -31.89 2.76 50.12
C SER A 629 -32.49 1.46 50.57
N ALA A 630 -31.72 0.47 51.05
CA ALA A 630 -32.19 -0.77 51.66
C ALA A 630 -32.90 -0.56 53.01
N GLN A 631 -32.61 0.52 53.70
CA GLN A 631 -33.23 0.87 55.00
C GLN A 631 -34.36 1.93 54.84
N ASP A 632 -34.63 2.41 53.63
CA ASP A 632 -35.66 3.42 53.38
C ASP A 632 -37.07 2.84 53.54
N ILE A 633 -37.80 3.25 54.63
CA ILE A 633 -39.13 2.78 54.91
C ILE A 633 -40.16 3.14 53.82
N ASN A 634 -39.90 4.11 52.99
CA ASN A 634 -40.77 4.50 51.86
C ASN A 634 -40.67 3.54 50.67
N LEU A 635 -39.65 2.71 50.61
CA LEU A 635 -39.50 1.70 49.57
C LEU A 635 -40.21 0.38 49.94
N PRO A 636 -40.89 -0.27 48.99
CA PRO A 636 -41.50 -1.60 49.22
C PRO A 636 -40.41 -2.62 49.64
N ALA A 637 -40.75 -3.54 50.56
CA ALA A 637 -39.82 -4.56 51.09
C ALA A 637 -39.03 -5.34 50.01
N PRO A 638 -39.63 -5.75 48.85
CA PRO A 638 -38.85 -6.39 47.77
C PRO A 638 -37.76 -5.48 47.17
N ARG A 639 -37.97 -4.16 47.19
CA ARG A 639 -37.01 -3.18 46.72
C ARG A 639 -35.89 -2.91 47.71
N GLN A 640 -36.21 -2.90 48.99
CA GLN A 640 -35.20 -2.81 50.05
C GLN A 640 -34.25 -4.02 49.99
N LEU A 641 -34.84 -5.25 49.85
CA LEU A 641 -34.02 -6.45 49.69
C LEU A 641 -33.13 -6.38 48.43
N ARG A 642 -33.69 -5.93 47.33
CA ARG A 642 -32.94 -5.78 46.05
C ARG A 642 -31.81 -4.75 46.17
N ALA A 643 -32.01 -3.65 46.87
CA ALA A 643 -30.97 -2.66 47.19
C ALA A 643 -29.83 -3.27 47.99
N GLN A 644 -30.17 -4.13 49.01
CA GLN A 644 -29.19 -4.82 49.81
C GLN A 644 -28.37 -5.81 48.97
N GLU A 645 -29.01 -6.63 48.13
CA GLU A 645 -28.35 -7.56 47.21
C GLU A 645 -27.35 -6.83 46.31
N MET A 646 -27.72 -5.66 45.78
CA MET A 646 -26.86 -4.85 44.94
C MET A 646 -25.68 -4.25 45.72
N ALA A 647 -25.91 -3.79 46.93
CA ALA A 647 -24.87 -3.32 47.83
C ALA A 647 -23.83 -4.42 48.13
N ASP A 648 -24.33 -5.62 48.49
CA ASP A 648 -23.46 -6.76 48.82
C ASP A 648 -22.64 -7.21 47.60
N ALA A 649 -23.23 -7.24 46.39
CA ALA A 649 -22.52 -7.58 45.15
C ALA A 649 -21.40 -6.55 44.83
N MET A 650 -21.71 -5.24 44.92
CA MET A 650 -20.71 -4.20 44.67
C MET A 650 -19.64 -4.12 45.75
N ALA A 651 -19.96 -4.51 47.01
CA ALA A 651 -18.99 -4.52 48.10
C ALA A 651 -17.81 -5.46 47.85
N LEU A 652 -17.93 -6.45 46.96
CA LEU A 652 -16.82 -7.30 46.51
C LEU A 652 -15.66 -6.48 45.93
N PHE A 653 -15.96 -5.36 45.29
CA PHE A 653 -14.96 -4.45 44.68
C PHE A 653 -14.33 -3.48 45.71
N THR A 654 -14.81 -3.47 46.95
CA THR A 654 -14.24 -2.65 48.08
C THR A 654 -13.23 -3.42 48.90
N SER A 655 -12.86 -4.63 48.51
CA SER A 655 -11.89 -5.47 49.21
C SER A 655 -10.84 -6.07 48.24
N GLY A 656 -9.70 -6.52 48.78
CA GLY A 656 -8.66 -7.20 48.03
C GLY A 656 -8.03 -6.34 46.92
N ILE A 657 -7.70 -6.98 45.83
CA ILE A 657 -7.07 -6.36 44.64
C ILE A 657 -8.02 -5.34 43.99
N ALA A 658 -9.31 -5.62 43.93
CA ALA A 658 -10.30 -4.71 43.37
C ALA A 658 -10.39 -3.38 44.14
N ASN A 659 -10.28 -3.40 45.45
CA ASN A 659 -10.23 -2.18 46.26
C ASN A 659 -9.02 -1.31 45.88
N HIS A 660 -7.89 -1.96 45.63
CA HIS A 660 -6.65 -1.26 45.25
C HIS A 660 -6.78 -0.48 43.95
N PHE A 661 -7.43 -1.06 42.94
CA PHE A 661 -7.56 -0.44 41.63
C PHE A 661 -8.80 0.46 41.47
N PHE A 662 -9.90 0.19 42.14
CA PHE A 662 -11.19 0.81 41.84
C PHE A 662 -11.80 1.66 42.94
N ASN A 663 -11.35 1.49 44.18
CA ASN A 663 -11.97 2.13 45.37
C ASN A 663 -11.02 3.08 46.10
N ARG A 664 -10.17 3.76 45.34
CA ARG A 664 -9.27 4.83 45.82
C ARG A 664 -9.37 6.02 44.89
N GLU A 665 -9.11 7.21 45.40
CA GLU A 665 -9.01 8.39 44.57
C GLU A 665 -7.95 8.19 43.46
N GLY A 666 -8.31 8.51 42.22
CA GLY A 666 -7.42 8.43 41.08
C GLY A 666 -6.75 9.76 40.81
N SER A 667 -5.51 9.74 40.30
CA SER A 667 -4.87 10.92 39.77
C SER A 667 -5.30 11.15 38.31
N PRO A 668 -5.50 12.40 37.89
CA PRO A 668 -5.78 12.67 36.48
C PRO A 668 -4.62 12.18 35.61
N TRP A 669 -4.97 11.61 34.45
CA TRP A 669 -3.93 11.14 33.51
C TRP A 669 -3.21 12.33 32.89
N PRO A 670 -1.90 12.27 32.76
CA PRO A 670 -1.15 13.33 32.13
C PRO A 670 -1.49 13.43 30.64
N ASP A 671 -1.51 14.66 30.11
CA ASP A 671 -1.62 14.87 28.67
C ASP A 671 -0.28 14.56 28.00
N VAL A 672 -0.18 13.39 27.43
CA VAL A 672 1.05 12.86 26.82
C VAL A 672 0.80 12.37 25.39
N ASP A 673 1.88 12.16 24.64
CA ASP A 673 1.81 11.65 23.28
C ASP A 673 1.32 10.19 23.23
N VAL A 674 1.81 9.35 24.17
CA VAL A 674 1.49 7.91 24.20
C VAL A 674 1.19 7.47 25.61
N THR A 675 0.05 6.82 25.81
CA THR A 675 -0.31 6.14 27.06
C THR A 675 -0.41 4.64 26.81
N ILE A 676 0.34 3.85 27.55
CA ILE A 676 0.33 2.38 27.47
C ILE A 676 -0.27 1.84 28.77
N LEU A 677 -1.28 1.01 28.62
CA LEU A 677 -2.05 0.42 29.71
C LEU A 677 -1.89 -1.10 29.68
N GLU A 678 -1.12 -1.64 30.59
CA GLU A 678 -0.83 -3.07 30.69
C GLU A 678 -1.76 -3.69 31.76
N MET A 679 -2.63 -4.64 31.33
CA MET A 679 -3.68 -5.25 32.17
C MET A 679 -3.44 -6.74 32.45
N GLY A 680 -2.24 -7.26 32.20
CA GLY A 680 -1.96 -8.71 32.24
C GLY A 680 -2.31 -9.41 33.53
N LEU A 681 -2.32 -8.70 34.68
CA LEU A 681 -2.78 -9.27 35.94
C LEU A 681 -4.29 -9.59 35.89
N LEU A 682 -5.09 -8.65 35.41
CA LEU A 682 -6.55 -8.79 35.34
C LEU A 682 -7.00 -9.69 34.16
N ALA A 683 -6.14 -9.96 33.20
CA ALA A 683 -6.41 -10.88 32.09
C ALA A 683 -6.28 -12.38 32.48
N ARG A 684 -5.96 -12.68 33.77
CA ARG A 684 -5.89 -14.04 34.25
C ARG A 684 -7.30 -14.56 34.59
N GLU A 685 -7.47 -15.88 34.51
CA GLU A 685 -8.71 -16.58 34.83
C GLU A 685 -9.15 -16.20 36.26
N GLY A 686 -10.42 -15.88 36.46
CA GLY A 686 -11.02 -15.50 37.74
C GLY A 686 -11.08 -13.99 38.02
N TYR A 687 -10.64 -13.14 37.05
CA TYR A 687 -10.67 -11.68 37.16
C TYR A 687 -11.47 -11.00 36.03
N GLU A 688 -12.36 -11.76 35.36
CA GLU A 688 -13.07 -11.33 34.14
C GLU A 688 -13.97 -10.10 34.41
N ASP A 689 -14.63 -10.02 35.54
CA ASP A 689 -15.45 -8.90 35.98
C ASP A 689 -14.59 -7.65 36.26
N GLN A 690 -13.48 -7.83 36.94
CA GLN A 690 -12.53 -6.75 37.26
C GLN A 690 -11.84 -6.22 36.00
N LEU A 691 -11.48 -7.10 35.08
CA LEU A 691 -10.97 -6.73 33.77
C LEU A 691 -11.98 -5.87 32.99
N THR A 692 -13.25 -6.29 33.01
CA THR A 692 -14.33 -5.57 32.33
C THR A 692 -14.54 -4.19 32.93
N VAL A 693 -14.56 -4.09 34.27
CA VAL A 693 -14.65 -2.80 34.98
C VAL A 693 -13.47 -1.90 34.67
N ALA A 694 -12.23 -2.44 34.70
CA ALA A 694 -11.02 -1.69 34.35
C ALA A 694 -11.10 -1.13 32.93
N TYR A 695 -11.51 -1.98 31.98
CA TYR A 695 -11.63 -1.59 30.58
C TYR A 695 -12.68 -0.48 30.37
N LEU A 696 -13.86 -0.62 31.01
CA LEU A 696 -14.93 0.41 30.97
C LEU A 696 -14.47 1.72 31.57
N SER A 697 -13.79 1.68 32.73
CA SER A 697 -13.26 2.89 33.39
C SER A 697 -12.21 3.59 32.52
N MET A 698 -11.31 2.83 31.90
CA MET A 698 -10.31 3.39 30.98
C MET A 698 -10.95 4.01 29.73
N MET A 699 -11.91 3.31 29.11
CA MET A 699 -12.59 3.81 27.93
C MET A 699 -13.43 5.07 28.24
N SER A 700 -14.04 5.15 29.42
CA SER A 700 -14.73 6.34 29.90
C SER A 700 -13.76 7.51 30.01
N HIS A 701 -12.60 7.28 30.62
CA HIS A 701 -11.57 8.30 30.79
C HIS A 701 -10.98 8.77 29.46
N ILE A 702 -10.69 7.84 28.52
CA ILE A 702 -10.24 8.17 27.18
C ILE A 702 -11.30 9.02 26.45
N ASN A 703 -12.58 8.68 26.60
CA ASN A 703 -13.67 9.41 26.00
C ASN A 703 -13.75 10.85 26.52
N ASP A 704 -13.52 11.08 27.83
CA ASP A 704 -13.43 12.43 28.43
C ASP A 704 -12.30 13.25 27.81
N LEU A 705 -11.12 12.63 27.65
CA LEU A 705 -9.99 13.30 27.03
C LEU A 705 -10.27 13.65 25.57
N VAL A 706 -10.89 12.74 24.83
CA VAL A 706 -11.27 12.96 23.41
C VAL A 706 -12.27 14.11 23.28
N GLU A 707 -13.28 14.18 24.16
CA GLU A 707 -14.26 15.26 24.18
C GLU A 707 -13.62 16.62 24.53
N LYS A 708 -12.76 16.66 25.53
CA LYS A 708 -12.02 17.88 25.91
C LYS A 708 -11.14 18.39 24.78
N MET A 709 -10.66 17.50 23.93
CA MET A 709 -9.73 17.79 22.82
C MET A 709 -10.42 17.90 21.45
N GLN A 710 -11.74 17.92 21.37
CA GLN A 710 -12.52 17.92 20.12
C GLN A 710 -12.19 19.05 19.14
N HIS A 711 -11.60 20.14 19.62
CA HIS A 711 -11.18 21.29 18.79
C HIS A 711 -9.70 21.25 18.41
N SER A 712 -8.99 20.15 18.72
CA SER A 712 -7.61 19.96 18.35
C SER A 712 -7.54 19.28 16.98
N ASP A 713 -6.67 19.75 16.08
CA ASP A 713 -6.39 19.09 14.79
C ASP A 713 -5.63 17.76 14.97
N ARG A 714 -5.22 17.45 16.21
CA ARG A 714 -4.45 16.24 16.51
C ARG A 714 -5.38 15.03 16.65
N PRO A 715 -5.27 13.98 15.80
CA PRO A 715 -6.09 12.79 15.90
C PRO A 715 -5.75 12.00 17.16
N THR A 716 -6.74 11.27 17.69
CA THR A 716 -6.55 10.30 18.78
C THR A 716 -6.67 8.89 18.23
N LEU A 717 -5.74 8.01 18.59
CA LEU A 717 -5.71 6.61 18.20
C LEU A 717 -5.77 5.72 19.45
N VAL A 718 -6.80 4.91 19.55
CA VAL A 718 -6.97 3.94 20.63
C VAL A 718 -6.78 2.53 20.07
N VAL A 719 -5.77 1.85 20.55
CA VAL A 719 -5.36 0.52 20.10
C VAL A 719 -5.60 -0.48 21.21
N THR A 720 -6.36 -1.52 20.91
CA THR A 720 -6.54 -2.66 21.84
C THR A 720 -5.92 -3.90 21.20
N ASP A 721 -4.86 -4.40 21.81
CA ASP A 721 -4.34 -5.74 21.52
C ASP A 721 -5.16 -6.77 22.32
N GLU A 722 -5.41 -7.94 21.80
CA GLU A 722 -6.30 -8.96 22.36
C GLU A 722 -7.80 -8.55 22.39
N GLY A 723 -8.36 -8.30 21.20
CA GLY A 723 -9.74 -7.84 21.03
C GLY A 723 -10.82 -8.77 21.61
N HIS A 724 -10.50 -10.04 21.85
CA HIS A 724 -11.43 -10.98 22.51
C HIS A 724 -11.79 -10.50 23.93
N LEU A 725 -10.89 -9.78 24.62
CA LEU A 725 -11.16 -9.24 25.96
C LEU A 725 -12.40 -8.31 25.99
N ILE A 726 -12.65 -7.62 24.89
CA ILE A 726 -13.81 -6.70 24.78
C ILE A 726 -15.07 -7.46 24.42
N THR A 727 -14.96 -8.52 23.65
CA THR A 727 -16.09 -9.15 22.97
C THR A 727 -16.71 -10.27 23.77
N THR A 728 -16.00 -10.79 24.77
CA THR A 728 -16.53 -11.79 25.70
C THR A 728 -17.72 -11.27 26.50
N HIS A 729 -17.82 -9.93 26.70
CA HIS A 729 -18.87 -9.32 27.49
C HIS A 729 -19.84 -8.47 26.62
N PRO A 730 -21.14 -8.83 26.49
CA PRO A 730 -22.07 -8.11 25.62
C PRO A 730 -22.29 -6.62 25.99
N LEU A 731 -22.25 -6.27 27.27
CA LEU A 731 -22.38 -4.90 27.74
C LEU A 731 -21.19 -4.06 27.29
N LEU A 732 -19.96 -4.62 27.41
CA LEU A 732 -18.73 -3.96 26.98
C LEU A 732 -18.73 -3.75 25.46
N ALA A 733 -19.07 -4.78 24.68
CA ALA A 733 -19.16 -4.65 23.23
C ALA A 733 -20.15 -3.57 22.80
N ASN A 734 -21.33 -3.49 23.43
CA ASN A 734 -22.34 -2.47 23.15
C ASN A 734 -21.84 -1.06 23.57
N TYR A 735 -21.11 -0.94 24.66
CA TYR A 735 -20.51 0.32 25.09
C TYR A 735 -19.48 0.82 24.11
N VAL A 736 -18.55 -0.04 23.68
CA VAL A 736 -17.54 0.29 22.67
C VAL A 736 -18.20 0.74 21.35
N VAL A 737 -19.27 0.07 20.91
CA VAL A 737 -20.05 0.50 19.74
C VAL A 737 -20.64 1.89 19.93
N LYS A 738 -21.15 2.21 21.12
CA LYS A 738 -21.74 3.52 21.40
C LYS A 738 -20.69 4.64 21.28
N ILE A 739 -19.56 4.50 21.97
CA ILE A 739 -18.52 5.53 22.01
C ILE A 739 -17.79 5.68 20.67
N THR A 740 -17.46 4.59 19.99
CA THR A 740 -16.74 4.65 18.70
C THR A 740 -17.55 5.33 17.60
N LYS A 741 -18.89 5.26 17.65
CA LYS A 741 -19.76 6.05 16.76
C LYS A 741 -19.59 7.57 16.96
N MET A 742 -19.45 7.99 18.21
CA MET A 742 -19.23 9.40 18.56
C MET A 742 -17.82 9.85 18.18
N TRP A 743 -16.82 8.99 18.39
CA TRP A 743 -15.42 9.29 18.15
C TRP A 743 -15.11 9.73 16.72
N ARG A 744 -15.85 9.24 15.73
CA ARG A 744 -15.74 9.70 14.35
C ARG A 744 -15.89 11.23 14.23
N LYS A 745 -16.81 11.83 14.99
CA LYS A 745 -17.04 13.30 15.00
C LYS A 745 -15.94 14.05 15.76
N LEU A 746 -15.25 13.36 16.66
CA LEU A 746 -14.22 13.90 17.55
C LEU A 746 -12.78 13.65 17.06
N GLY A 747 -12.60 13.08 15.87
CA GLY A 747 -11.27 12.76 15.34
C GLY A 747 -10.53 11.64 16.08
N ALA A 748 -11.28 10.75 16.76
CA ALA A 748 -10.73 9.61 17.44
C ALA A 748 -11.03 8.29 16.71
N TRP A 749 -10.06 7.40 16.67
CA TRP A 749 -10.09 6.17 15.89
C TRP A 749 -9.75 4.97 16.74
N PHE A 750 -10.48 3.88 16.53
CA PHE A 750 -10.35 2.66 17.29
C PHE A 750 -9.74 1.55 16.43
N TRP A 751 -8.59 1.03 16.85
CA TRP A 751 -7.91 -0.10 16.24
C TRP A 751 -7.96 -1.29 17.19
N ILE A 752 -8.49 -2.39 16.72
CA ILE A 752 -8.60 -3.63 17.49
C ILE A 752 -7.78 -4.72 16.81
N ALA A 753 -6.92 -5.38 17.55
CA ALA A 753 -6.17 -6.52 17.07
C ALA A 753 -6.67 -7.80 17.76
N THR A 754 -6.82 -8.88 17.03
CA THR A 754 -7.28 -10.16 17.55
C THR A 754 -6.62 -11.34 16.85
N GLN A 755 -6.57 -12.46 17.56
CA GLN A 755 -5.99 -13.70 17.03
C GLN A 755 -7.02 -14.55 16.30
N ASN A 756 -8.27 -14.51 16.75
CA ASN A 756 -9.33 -15.39 16.28
C ASN A 756 -10.69 -14.66 16.26
N LEU A 757 -11.47 -14.83 15.20
CA LEU A 757 -12.85 -14.33 15.12
C LEU A 757 -13.88 -15.33 15.65
N ALA A 758 -13.52 -16.60 15.86
CA ALA A 758 -14.42 -17.59 16.42
C ALA A 758 -14.86 -17.21 17.85
N ASP A 759 -13.99 -16.51 18.58
CA ASP A 759 -14.27 -16.04 19.95
C ASP A 759 -15.25 -14.86 20.00
N PHE A 760 -15.58 -14.29 18.84
CA PHE A 760 -16.52 -13.16 18.75
C PHE A 760 -17.96 -13.66 18.67
N PRO A 761 -18.80 -13.35 19.65
CA PRO A 761 -20.22 -13.65 19.57
C PRO A 761 -20.88 -12.84 18.46
N ASP A 762 -21.99 -13.34 17.92
CA ASP A 762 -22.74 -12.65 16.86
C ASP A 762 -23.22 -11.24 17.27
N ALA A 763 -23.38 -10.99 18.55
CA ALA A 763 -23.65 -9.67 19.12
C ALA A 763 -22.57 -8.64 18.76
N SER A 764 -21.31 -9.07 18.58
CA SER A 764 -20.17 -8.21 18.18
C SER A 764 -20.19 -7.81 16.70
N LYS A 765 -21.08 -8.36 15.88
CA LYS A 765 -21.23 -8.03 14.46
C LYS A 765 -21.38 -6.53 14.23
N ARG A 766 -22.10 -5.84 15.12
CA ARG A 766 -22.28 -4.38 15.03
C ARG A 766 -20.96 -3.63 15.19
N MET A 767 -20.07 -4.10 16.05
CA MET A 767 -18.76 -3.49 16.29
C MET A 767 -17.84 -3.73 15.09
N LEU A 768 -17.77 -4.97 14.60
CA LEU A 768 -16.95 -5.32 13.45
C LEU A 768 -17.40 -4.63 12.15
N ASN A 769 -18.72 -4.44 11.97
CA ASN A 769 -19.26 -3.69 10.83
C ASN A 769 -18.91 -2.19 10.84
N MET A 770 -18.45 -1.66 11.97
CA MET A 770 -17.94 -0.28 12.03
C MET A 770 -16.49 -0.17 11.58
N MET A 771 -15.76 -1.27 11.52
CA MET A 771 -14.37 -1.29 11.06
C MET A 771 -14.33 -1.16 9.54
N GLU A 772 -13.91 -0.01 9.04
CA GLU A 772 -13.73 0.19 7.60
C GLU A 772 -12.51 -0.56 7.07
N TRP A 773 -11.44 -0.56 7.87
CA TRP A 773 -10.17 -1.17 7.52
C TRP A 773 -10.02 -2.55 8.16
N TRP A 774 -9.76 -3.56 7.35
CA TRP A 774 -9.44 -4.91 7.81
C TRP A 774 -8.05 -5.28 7.29
N LEU A 775 -7.09 -5.41 8.20
CA LEU A 775 -5.75 -5.93 7.92
C LEU A 775 -5.70 -7.39 8.34
N CYS A 776 -5.83 -8.27 7.37
CA CYS A 776 -5.89 -9.71 7.58
C CYS A 776 -4.53 -10.33 7.27
N LEU A 777 -3.79 -10.77 8.27
CA LEU A 777 -2.52 -11.49 8.08
C LEU A 777 -2.75 -12.89 7.54
N VAL A 778 -1.69 -13.58 7.17
CA VAL A 778 -1.74 -14.99 6.76
C VAL A 778 -2.52 -15.81 7.77
N MET A 779 -3.52 -16.56 7.30
CA MET A 779 -4.42 -17.34 8.14
C MET A 779 -4.91 -18.61 7.43
N PRO A 780 -5.33 -19.62 8.17
CA PRO A 780 -5.94 -20.83 7.60
C PRO A 780 -7.33 -20.55 7.02
N LYS A 781 -7.80 -21.47 6.18
CA LYS A 781 -9.10 -21.35 5.49
C LYS A 781 -10.27 -21.20 6.47
N GLU A 782 -10.21 -21.88 7.60
CA GLU A 782 -11.23 -21.86 8.65
C GLU A 782 -11.45 -20.44 9.19
N GLU A 783 -10.38 -19.67 9.38
CA GLU A 783 -10.46 -18.27 9.82
C GLU A 783 -11.05 -17.35 8.74
N ILE A 784 -10.75 -17.63 7.46
CA ILE A 784 -11.35 -16.88 6.35
C ILE A 784 -12.87 -17.13 6.30
N ASP A 785 -13.31 -18.35 6.61
CA ASP A 785 -14.73 -18.67 6.72
C ASP A 785 -15.40 -17.96 7.91
N GLN A 786 -14.66 -17.68 9.00
CA GLN A 786 -15.15 -16.86 10.11
C GLN A 786 -15.29 -15.38 9.71
N ILE A 787 -14.37 -14.83 8.90
CA ILE A 787 -14.53 -13.48 8.37
C ILE A 787 -15.86 -13.34 7.62
N ALA A 788 -16.24 -14.35 6.83
CA ALA A 788 -17.48 -14.37 6.06
C ALA A 788 -18.76 -14.29 6.91
N ARG A 789 -18.70 -14.63 8.20
CA ARG A 789 -19.83 -14.43 9.14
C ARG A 789 -20.13 -12.96 9.42
N PHE A 790 -19.10 -12.12 9.38
CA PHE A 790 -19.18 -10.71 9.79
C PHE A 790 -19.14 -9.76 8.59
N ARG A 791 -18.43 -10.12 7.52
CA ARG A 791 -18.28 -9.33 6.30
C ARG A 791 -18.47 -10.23 5.08
N GLU A 792 -19.33 -9.84 4.16
CA GLU A 792 -19.45 -10.55 2.87
C GLU A 792 -18.13 -10.48 2.11
N LEU A 793 -17.64 -11.62 1.69
CA LEU A 793 -16.41 -11.74 0.91
C LEU A 793 -16.75 -12.17 -0.51
N THR A 794 -16.24 -11.41 -1.49
CA THR A 794 -16.25 -11.83 -2.89
C THR A 794 -15.34 -13.03 -3.10
N SER A 795 -15.51 -13.76 -4.21
CA SER A 795 -14.60 -14.87 -4.58
C SER A 795 -13.16 -14.38 -4.75
N ALA A 796 -12.96 -13.17 -5.29
CA ALA A 796 -11.65 -12.55 -5.45
C ALA A 796 -10.99 -12.24 -4.09
N GLN A 797 -11.72 -11.62 -3.16
CA GLN A 797 -11.21 -11.34 -1.81
C GLN A 797 -10.83 -12.63 -1.07
N ARG A 798 -11.66 -13.68 -1.18
CA ARG A 798 -11.37 -14.99 -0.59
C ARG A 798 -10.10 -15.61 -1.17
N THR A 799 -9.93 -15.55 -2.49
CA THR A 799 -8.72 -16.05 -3.18
C THR A 799 -7.49 -15.26 -2.75
N LEU A 800 -7.61 -13.94 -2.62
CA LEU A 800 -6.54 -13.06 -2.17
C LEU A 800 -6.09 -13.42 -0.74
N LEU A 801 -7.03 -13.59 0.20
CA LEU A 801 -6.75 -14.02 1.58
C LEU A 801 -6.05 -15.38 1.63
N LEU A 802 -6.51 -16.36 0.85
CA LEU A 802 -5.89 -17.69 0.77
C LEU A 802 -4.48 -17.67 0.17
N SER A 803 -4.17 -16.68 -0.65
CA SER A 803 -2.87 -16.56 -1.32
C SER A 803 -1.77 -16.03 -0.41
N ALA A 804 -2.10 -15.37 0.70
CA ALA A 804 -1.13 -14.78 1.62
C ALA A 804 -0.23 -15.87 2.24
N LYS A 805 1.07 -15.59 2.33
CA LYS A 805 2.11 -16.49 2.85
C LYS A 805 2.98 -15.80 3.89
N LYS A 806 3.68 -16.60 4.66
CA LYS A 806 4.69 -16.17 5.61
C LYS A 806 5.97 -16.97 5.41
N GLU A 807 7.10 -16.29 5.46
CA GLU A 807 8.41 -16.93 5.56
C GLU A 807 9.12 -16.40 6.83
N PRO A 808 9.29 -17.24 7.86
CA PRO A 808 9.84 -16.79 9.15
C PRO A 808 11.19 -16.09 8.99
N GLY A 809 11.39 -14.99 9.73
CA GLY A 809 12.60 -14.16 9.67
C GLY A 809 12.72 -13.24 8.45
N LYS A 810 11.88 -13.42 7.40
CA LYS A 810 11.94 -12.63 6.17
C LYS A 810 10.75 -11.68 6.03
N TYR A 811 9.52 -12.20 5.97
CA TYR A 811 8.31 -11.40 5.78
C TYR A 811 7.04 -12.09 6.27
N VAL A 812 6.01 -11.29 6.42
CA VAL A 812 4.63 -11.74 6.58
C VAL A 812 3.77 -11.05 5.52
N GLU A 813 2.97 -11.81 4.79
CA GLU A 813 1.95 -11.25 3.91
C GLU A 813 0.62 -11.11 4.64
N GLY A 814 -0.16 -10.17 4.18
CA GLY A 814 -1.52 -9.95 4.60
C GLY A 814 -2.32 -9.27 3.49
N VAL A 815 -3.60 -9.08 3.76
CA VAL A 815 -4.53 -8.44 2.84
C VAL A 815 -5.18 -7.26 3.54
N VAL A 816 -5.17 -6.10 2.87
CA VAL A 816 -5.99 -4.95 3.24
C VAL A 816 -7.34 -5.09 2.55
N LEU A 817 -8.42 -5.02 3.32
CA LEU A 817 -9.78 -4.94 2.81
C LEU A 817 -10.43 -3.68 3.35
N SER A 818 -10.68 -2.71 2.49
CA SER A 818 -11.49 -1.52 2.78
C SER A 818 -12.46 -1.27 1.63
N ASP A 819 -13.28 -0.22 1.74
CA ASP A 819 -14.21 0.15 0.66
C ASP A 819 -13.47 0.75 -0.55
N ASN A 820 -12.24 1.27 -0.37
CA ASN A 820 -11.45 1.90 -1.43
C ASN A 820 -10.21 1.09 -1.82
N LEU A 821 -9.74 0.18 -0.98
CA LEU A 821 -8.50 -0.56 -1.21
C LEU A 821 -8.67 -2.05 -0.88
N GLU A 822 -8.43 -2.89 -1.88
CA GLU A 822 -8.35 -4.34 -1.76
C GLU A 822 -7.04 -4.80 -2.35
N THR A 823 -6.10 -5.17 -1.49
CA THR A 823 -4.76 -5.52 -1.95
C THR A 823 -4.03 -6.46 -1.01
N LEU A 824 -3.14 -7.26 -1.58
CA LEU A 824 -2.17 -8.02 -0.80
C LEU A 824 -0.94 -7.14 -0.53
N PHE A 825 -0.50 -7.13 0.71
CA PHE A 825 0.73 -6.47 1.11
C PHE A 825 1.74 -7.47 1.70
N ARG A 826 2.99 -7.12 1.61
CA ARG A 826 4.10 -7.81 2.28
C ARG A 826 4.71 -6.88 3.32
N ASN A 827 4.65 -7.30 4.57
CA ASN A 827 5.27 -6.58 5.68
C ASN A 827 6.74 -7.00 5.80
N VAL A 828 7.63 -6.07 5.47
CA VAL A 828 9.10 -6.22 5.57
C VAL A 828 9.62 -5.00 6.36
N PRO A 829 9.46 -4.98 7.69
CA PRO A 829 9.80 -3.81 8.47
C PRO A 829 11.32 -3.60 8.61
N PRO A 830 11.77 -2.38 8.94
CA PRO A 830 13.14 -2.11 9.36
C PRO A 830 13.59 -3.03 10.50
N SER A 831 14.87 -3.31 10.57
CA SER A 831 15.44 -4.19 11.60
C SER A 831 15.16 -3.70 13.01
N LEU A 832 15.09 -2.39 13.22
CA LEU A 832 14.75 -1.79 14.50
C LEU A 832 13.30 -2.11 14.91
N SER A 833 12.35 -1.99 13.99
CA SER A 833 10.95 -2.32 14.27
C SER A 833 10.77 -3.78 14.68
N LEU A 834 11.54 -4.69 14.06
CA LEU A 834 11.56 -6.09 14.48
C LEU A 834 12.14 -6.27 15.87
N ALA A 835 13.27 -5.64 16.18
CA ALA A 835 13.92 -5.74 17.48
C ALA A 835 13.04 -5.21 18.62
N LEU A 836 12.29 -4.13 18.38
CA LEU A 836 11.33 -3.56 19.34
C LEU A 836 10.10 -4.46 19.55
N ALA A 837 9.75 -5.27 18.56
CA ALA A 837 8.61 -6.17 18.60
C ALA A 837 8.95 -7.59 19.11
N MET A 838 10.18 -7.86 19.47
CA MET A 838 10.65 -9.15 20.00
C MET A 838 10.07 -9.44 21.40
N THR A 839 9.06 -10.30 21.45
CA THR A 839 8.33 -10.65 22.69
C THR A 839 8.42 -12.12 23.08
N GLU A 840 8.90 -12.97 22.17
CA GLU A 840 9.07 -14.39 22.41
C GLU A 840 10.14 -14.68 23.48
N LYS A 841 9.99 -15.80 24.20
CA LYS A 841 10.89 -16.16 25.32
C LYS A 841 12.37 -16.19 24.91
N HIS A 842 12.69 -16.75 23.74
CA HIS A 842 14.07 -16.83 23.25
C HIS A 842 14.60 -15.45 22.83
N GLU A 843 13.77 -14.60 22.28
CA GLU A 843 14.09 -13.23 21.87
C GLU A 843 14.37 -12.35 23.10
N LYS A 844 13.51 -12.45 24.12
CA LYS A 844 13.74 -11.78 25.41
C LYS A 844 15.03 -12.27 26.06
N ALA A 845 15.35 -13.57 25.98
CA ALA A 845 16.61 -14.13 26.51
C ALA A 845 17.84 -13.59 25.76
N GLN A 846 17.77 -13.48 24.43
CA GLN A 846 18.84 -12.88 23.62
C GLN A 846 19.08 -11.43 24.02
N ARG A 847 18.03 -10.63 24.14
CA ARG A 847 18.11 -9.22 24.55
C ARG A 847 18.66 -9.09 25.98
N ARG A 848 18.22 -9.94 26.92
CA ARG A 848 18.74 -9.99 28.29
C ARG A 848 20.24 -10.27 28.33
N LYS A 849 20.70 -11.21 27.52
CA LYS A 849 22.13 -11.50 27.41
C LYS A 849 22.93 -10.26 26.98
N VAL A 850 22.45 -9.52 26.01
CA VAL A 850 23.08 -8.27 25.57
C VAL A 850 23.10 -7.24 26.68
N MET A 851 22.00 -7.10 27.46
CA MET A 851 21.95 -6.22 28.62
C MET A 851 23.00 -6.58 29.66
N ASP A 852 23.10 -7.87 30.01
CA ASP A 852 24.04 -8.38 31.01
C ASP A 852 25.52 -8.24 30.57
N GLU A 853 25.81 -8.45 29.29
CA GLU A 853 27.17 -8.33 28.71
C GLU A 853 27.64 -6.86 28.61
N LEU A 854 26.74 -5.93 28.34
CA LEU A 854 27.11 -4.52 28.09
C LEU A 854 26.73 -3.57 29.22
N GLY A 855 25.96 -4.03 30.22
CA GLY A 855 25.47 -3.19 31.31
C GLY A 855 24.55 -2.06 30.82
N CYS A 856 23.77 -2.30 29.76
CA CYS A 856 22.96 -1.30 29.08
C CYS A 856 21.46 -1.48 29.36
N SER A 857 20.67 -0.45 29.06
CA SER A 857 19.20 -0.49 29.14
C SER A 857 18.60 -1.47 28.14
N GLU A 858 17.35 -1.87 28.34
CA GLU A 858 16.65 -2.79 27.44
C GLU A 858 16.47 -2.19 26.03
N VAL A 859 16.23 -0.89 25.91
CA VAL A 859 16.16 -0.17 24.62
C VAL A 859 17.50 -0.17 23.89
N GLU A 860 18.60 0.10 24.60
CA GLU A 860 19.94 0.06 24.01
C GLU A 860 20.31 -1.36 23.57
N ALA A 861 19.92 -2.38 24.31
CA ALA A 861 20.07 -3.77 23.91
C ALA A 861 19.26 -4.08 22.65
N ALA A 862 18.02 -3.58 22.55
CA ALA A 862 17.22 -3.72 21.31
C ALA A 862 17.89 -3.05 20.10
N TYR A 863 18.52 -1.89 20.26
CA TYR A 863 19.27 -1.24 19.19
C TYR A 863 20.50 -2.05 18.74
N LYS A 864 21.15 -2.77 19.66
CA LYS A 864 22.24 -3.68 19.32
C LYS A 864 21.73 -4.91 18.55
N VAL A 865 20.62 -5.50 19.02
CA VAL A 865 19.95 -6.61 18.32
C VAL A 865 19.50 -6.18 16.91
N ALA A 866 18.97 -4.97 16.74
CA ALA A 866 18.61 -4.43 15.43
C ALA A 866 19.81 -4.33 14.47
N LYS A 867 20.98 -3.90 14.98
CA LYS A 867 22.23 -3.87 14.20
C LYS A 867 22.68 -5.27 13.79
N GLU A 868 22.50 -6.26 14.67
CA GLU A 868 22.83 -7.65 14.35
C GLU A 868 21.89 -8.22 13.26
N ILE A 869 20.56 -7.98 13.38
CA ILE A 869 19.59 -8.34 12.34
C ILE A 869 19.98 -7.71 11.00
N SER A 870 20.36 -6.44 11.00
CA SER A 870 20.81 -5.74 9.79
C SER A 870 22.08 -6.35 9.21
N ARG A 871 23.02 -6.79 10.06
CA ARG A 871 24.24 -7.48 9.63
C ARG A 871 23.94 -8.83 8.99
N VAL A 872 23.06 -9.63 9.59
CA VAL A 872 22.65 -10.93 9.04
C VAL A 872 21.97 -10.74 7.68
N ARG A 873 21.05 -9.78 7.58
CA ARG A 873 20.40 -9.44 6.31
C ARG A 873 21.40 -9.05 5.21
N LYS A 874 22.46 -8.29 5.55
CA LYS A 874 23.53 -7.95 4.60
C LYS A 874 24.40 -9.15 4.22
N GLN A 875 24.62 -10.09 5.10
CA GLN A 875 25.38 -11.32 4.79
C GLN A 875 24.61 -12.25 3.83
N GLU A 876 23.28 -12.32 3.96
CA GLU A 876 22.44 -13.08 3.02
C GLU A 876 22.41 -12.47 1.62
N GLN A 877 22.76 -11.18 1.46
CA GLN A 877 22.91 -10.52 0.15
C GLN A 877 24.13 -11.02 -0.63
N THR A 878 25.16 -11.40 0.08
CA THR A 878 26.46 -11.79 -0.52
C THR A 878 26.59 -13.30 -0.72
N SER A 879 25.74 -14.11 -0.09
CA SER A 879 25.64 -15.55 -0.27
C SER A 879 24.64 -15.93 -1.38
#